data_a09f92afa0df3c537a4ba41e4e7a2995
#
_entry.id   a09f92afa0df3c537a4ba41e4e7a2995
#
_cell.length_a   1.000
_cell.length_b   1.000
_cell.length_c   1.000
_cell.angle_alpha   90.00
_cell.angle_beta   90.00
_cell.angle_gamma   90.00
#
_symmetry.space_group_name_H-M   'P 1'
#
loop_
_entity.id
_entity.type
_entity.pdbx_description
1 polymer ?
#
loop_
_entity_poly.entity_id
_entity_poly.type
_entity_poly.pdbx_seq_one_letter_code
_entity_poly.pdbx_strand_id
1 'polypeptide(L)'
;MSRRRRTTGWLAAVSALAFGASLVAATSASAAGTFNIRDYGATGNGSSNDSAAIQKAVDAASAAGGGTVRVPSGTYKSANTIHLKSNVTFQLDSGSTITGASGTGYDAAESNSNDQYQDFGHSHFHDAMFYGDRLTGIGFTGPGTIDGGGHLITGNPGSGEADKILSLTRCSGLTLNGVQLRRGGHFAILTNNCDNITSDGLRIDTASDRDGWNVISASNVTVTNADISANDDALVFKSDYALGAKLPNGHVTVTGSHLQAKCCNALMFGSETCGDFSDYNFQDITITGAQKSGLGLVSMDGANISDVHYRDITLTGVRSPIMEKIGTRKRCGNSPGVGHISNVTYDDITATGASPSFSPTLWGQSGGNRISGVTFTNVHITVPGGNGTMSTSVPSDNGDYNPNSLGTRPAYGWYLHNADDVTFTDSSVDFAADDGRPAVIANAGRNLTFTGFTVERGSKSPYDLGFQSVTGYCVTNAKTTTGAAAKVNSSSSTASCGTTPPPSTVTVTAEAESGTVTSPMQVQADPAASGGHYVTVAPGNNSKSSAPSGGSTVIPFTVGAAGTYRLWGRVIAPTNDDDSFWVRVDNGAWTDWNDIATASTWHWASVTDDSDSDAPVLPDLAAGAHTITFAYREDGARLDRVEITNDLTLVPTD
;
A
#
# COMPACT_ATOMS: atom_id res chain seq x y z
N MET A 1 -36.76 68.38 34.94
CA MET A 1 -37.00 68.86 33.57
C MET A 1 -36.79 67.72 32.64
N SER A 2 -37.83 67.02 32.34
CA SER A 2 -38.71 66.99 31.17
C SER A 2 -38.00 66.71 29.86
N ARG A 3 -38.27 65.55 29.29
CA ARG A 3 -38.93 65.40 27.99
C ARG A 3 -39.16 63.93 27.61
N ARG A 4 -40.45 63.59 27.53
CA ARG A 4 -40.98 62.38 26.89
C ARG A 4 -40.70 62.43 25.39
N ARG A 5 -40.38 61.29 24.76
CA ARG A 5 -40.73 61.05 23.36
C ARG A 5 -41.43 59.68 23.23
N ARG A 6 -42.57 59.73 22.57
CA ARG A 6 -43.44 58.62 22.15
C ARG A 6 -42.76 57.88 20.97
N THR A 7 -42.85 56.58 20.96
CA THR A 7 -42.62 55.76 19.77
C THR A 7 -43.88 55.02 19.43
N THR A 8 -44.36 55.29 18.23
CA THR A 8 -45.48 54.61 17.55
C THR A 8 -45.13 53.17 17.18
N GLY A 9 -46.03 52.26 17.52
CA GLY A 9 -45.89 50.84 17.12
C GLY A 9 -46.30 50.63 15.66
N TRP A 10 -45.59 49.69 15.05
CA TRP A 10 -46.00 49.05 13.79
C TRP A 10 -46.26 47.59 14.10
N LEU A 11 -47.47 47.11 13.88
CA LEU A 11 -47.84 45.71 13.85
C LEU A 11 -47.35 45.14 12.52
N ALA A 12 -46.42 44.18 12.56
CA ALA A 12 -46.12 43.29 11.45
C ALA A 12 -46.82 41.96 11.67
N ALA A 13 -47.68 41.62 10.73
CA ALA A 13 -48.36 40.33 10.70
C ALA A 13 -47.33 39.24 10.33
N VAL A 14 -47.11 38.27 11.21
CA VAL A 14 -46.30 37.08 10.93
C VAL A 14 -47.20 35.99 10.40
N SER A 15 -47.10 35.68 9.11
CA SER A 15 -47.69 34.50 8.49
C SER A 15 -46.91 33.29 8.90
N ALA A 16 -47.47 32.39 9.70
CA ALA A 16 -46.87 31.11 10.06
C ALA A 16 -46.99 30.13 8.89
N LEU A 17 -45.89 29.88 8.18
CA LEU A 17 -45.75 28.70 7.33
C LEU A 17 -45.41 27.50 8.22
N ALA A 18 -46.37 26.55 8.28
CA ALA A 18 -46.13 25.27 8.89
C ALA A 18 -45.20 24.43 8.02
N PHE A 19 -43.92 24.34 8.37
CA PHE A 19 -43.03 23.31 7.85
C PHE A 19 -43.37 21.99 8.55
N GLY A 20 -43.92 21.05 7.79
CA GLY A 20 -44.06 19.67 8.21
C GLY A 20 -42.68 19.04 8.38
N ALA A 21 -42.13 19.02 9.59
CA ALA A 21 -40.96 18.23 9.91
C ALA A 21 -41.35 16.76 9.91
N SER A 22 -40.99 16.04 8.85
CA SER A 22 -40.98 14.57 8.90
C SER A 22 -39.95 14.17 9.94
N LEU A 23 -40.42 13.73 11.13
CA LEU A 23 -39.60 13.02 12.08
C LEU A 23 -39.12 11.72 11.38
N VAL A 24 -37.92 11.72 10.82
CA VAL A 24 -37.18 10.49 10.66
C VAL A 24 -36.84 10.02 12.07
N ALA A 25 -37.58 9.00 12.54
CA ALA A 25 -37.22 8.33 13.77
C ALA A 25 -35.80 7.80 13.62
N ALA A 26 -34.82 8.49 14.21
CA ALA A 26 -33.51 7.92 14.45
C ALA A 26 -33.78 6.68 15.30
N THR A 27 -33.69 5.51 14.70
CA THR A 27 -33.64 4.27 15.48
C THR A 27 -32.40 4.40 16.35
N SER A 28 -32.63 4.60 17.66
CA SER A 28 -31.58 4.51 18.67
C SER A 28 -30.87 3.20 18.43
N ALA A 29 -29.56 3.26 18.05
CA ALA A 29 -28.75 2.07 18.05
C ALA A 29 -28.87 1.43 19.42
N SER A 30 -29.51 0.29 19.50
CA SER A 30 -29.57 -0.53 20.71
C SER A 30 -28.13 -0.75 21.14
N ALA A 31 -27.82 -0.51 22.41
CA ALA A 31 -26.49 -0.85 22.93
C ALA A 31 -26.25 -2.32 22.58
N ALA A 32 -25.16 -2.58 21.81
CA ALA A 32 -24.86 -3.91 21.31
C ALA A 32 -24.79 -4.88 22.49
N GLY A 33 -25.62 -5.94 22.47
CA GLY A 33 -25.71 -6.92 23.57
C GLY A 33 -24.38 -7.67 23.75
N THR A 34 -24.15 -8.13 24.98
CA THR A 34 -23.01 -9.03 25.27
C THR A 34 -23.51 -10.45 25.39
N PHE A 35 -22.94 -11.35 24.63
CA PHE A 35 -23.27 -12.77 24.50
C PHE A 35 -22.13 -13.59 25.08
N ASN A 36 -22.21 -14.00 26.33
CA ASN A 36 -21.17 -14.79 26.97
C ASN A 36 -21.26 -16.24 26.51
N ILE A 37 -20.19 -16.78 25.93
CA ILE A 37 -20.18 -18.16 25.40
C ILE A 37 -20.56 -19.23 26.44
N ARG A 38 -20.32 -18.95 27.72
CA ARG A 38 -20.73 -19.88 28.82
C ARG A 38 -22.24 -20.00 28.96
N ASP A 39 -23.00 -18.95 28.67
CA ASP A 39 -24.47 -18.98 28.72
C ASP A 39 -25.06 -19.85 27.59
N TYR A 40 -24.24 -20.17 26.58
CA TYR A 40 -24.56 -21.08 25.46
C TYR A 40 -23.99 -22.48 25.62
N GLY A 41 -23.35 -22.75 26.76
CA GLY A 41 -22.87 -24.08 27.14
C GLY A 41 -21.36 -24.32 26.97
N ALA A 42 -20.57 -23.27 26.69
CA ALA A 42 -19.12 -23.40 26.66
C ALA A 42 -18.57 -23.70 28.07
N THR A 43 -17.73 -24.69 28.18
CA THR A 43 -17.20 -25.16 29.47
C THR A 43 -15.89 -24.46 29.85
N GLY A 44 -15.03 -24.18 28.88
CA GLY A 44 -13.73 -23.55 29.08
C GLY A 44 -12.76 -24.40 29.90
N ASN A 45 -12.88 -25.73 29.84
CA ASN A 45 -12.08 -26.69 30.61
C ASN A 45 -10.89 -27.29 29.84
N GLY A 46 -10.66 -26.85 28.59
CA GLY A 46 -9.56 -27.30 27.73
C GLY A 46 -9.74 -28.68 27.08
N SER A 47 -10.79 -29.42 27.42
CA SER A 47 -11.02 -30.79 26.94
C SER A 47 -12.29 -30.95 26.12
N SER A 48 -13.38 -30.33 26.54
CA SER A 48 -14.66 -30.36 25.83
C SER A 48 -14.58 -29.54 24.54
N ASN A 49 -15.23 -30.01 23.48
CA ASN A 49 -15.38 -29.20 22.27
C ASN A 49 -16.42 -28.11 22.48
N ASP A 50 -15.98 -26.88 22.57
CA ASP A 50 -16.81 -25.70 22.83
C ASP A 50 -17.28 -25.00 21.54
N SER A 51 -16.90 -25.49 20.32
CA SER A 51 -17.22 -24.85 19.03
C SER A 51 -18.70 -24.56 18.87
N ALA A 52 -19.57 -25.54 19.20
CA ALA A 52 -21.01 -25.36 19.05
C ALA A 52 -21.59 -24.29 19.98
N ALA A 53 -21.02 -24.14 21.17
CA ALA A 53 -21.43 -23.11 22.13
C ALA A 53 -20.95 -21.71 21.68
N ILE A 54 -19.72 -21.64 21.17
CA ILE A 54 -19.18 -20.40 20.57
C ILE A 54 -20.04 -19.98 19.38
N GLN A 55 -20.35 -20.92 18.46
CA GLN A 55 -21.18 -20.62 17.28
C GLN A 55 -22.58 -20.14 17.69
N LYS A 56 -23.23 -20.73 18.69
CA LYS A 56 -24.53 -20.28 19.19
C LYS A 56 -24.48 -18.85 19.73
N ALA A 57 -23.40 -18.45 20.39
CA ALA A 57 -23.23 -17.08 20.87
C ALA A 57 -23.07 -16.10 19.69
N VAL A 58 -22.31 -16.49 18.66
CA VAL A 58 -22.15 -15.71 17.40
C VAL A 58 -23.51 -15.56 16.71
N ASP A 59 -24.28 -16.64 16.58
CA ASP A 59 -25.58 -16.63 15.92
C ASP A 59 -26.60 -15.78 16.70
N ALA A 60 -26.57 -15.83 18.04
CA ALA A 60 -27.41 -15.00 18.87
C ALA A 60 -27.06 -13.51 18.78
N ALA A 61 -25.76 -13.18 18.75
CA ALA A 61 -25.30 -11.81 18.53
C ALA A 61 -25.75 -11.29 17.16
N SER A 62 -25.57 -12.09 16.12
CA SER A 62 -26.01 -11.76 14.76
C SER A 62 -27.53 -11.58 14.67
N ALA A 63 -28.33 -12.47 15.30
CA ALA A 63 -29.78 -12.37 15.32
C ALA A 63 -30.29 -11.11 16.04
N ALA A 64 -29.50 -10.58 16.98
CA ALA A 64 -29.77 -9.32 17.66
C ALA A 64 -29.38 -8.06 16.85
N GLY A 65 -28.86 -8.25 15.62
CA GLY A 65 -28.37 -7.17 14.75
C GLY A 65 -26.90 -6.83 14.96
N GLY A 66 -26.18 -7.59 15.77
CA GLY A 66 -24.79 -7.42 16.14
C GLY A 66 -24.56 -7.44 17.64
N GLY A 67 -23.30 -7.48 18.06
CA GLY A 67 -22.96 -7.45 19.46
C GLY A 67 -21.59 -8.04 19.79
N THR A 68 -21.32 -8.13 21.10
CA THR A 68 -20.06 -8.64 21.62
C THR A 68 -20.20 -10.08 22.08
N VAL A 69 -19.49 -11.00 21.46
CA VAL A 69 -19.30 -12.37 21.93
C VAL A 69 -18.16 -12.37 22.93
N ARG A 70 -18.52 -12.46 24.22
CA ARG A 70 -17.53 -12.47 25.29
C ARG A 70 -17.00 -13.86 25.55
N VAL A 71 -15.67 -13.99 25.59
CA VAL A 71 -14.92 -15.21 25.92
C VAL A 71 -14.26 -15.00 27.29
N PRO A 72 -14.86 -15.47 28.40
CA PRO A 72 -14.29 -15.32 29.74
C PRO A 72 -13.01 -16.13 29.91
N SER A 73 -12.26 -15.85 30.99
CA SER A 73 -11.07 -16.66 31.37
C SER A 73 -11.38 -18.17 31.35
N GLY A 74 -10.51 -18.96 30.72
CA GLY A 74 -10.64 -20.41 30.53
C GLY A 74 -10.03 -20.86 29.21
N THR A 75 -9.93 -22.17 29.00
CA THR A 75 -9.43 -22.76 27.75
C THR A 75 -10.58 -23.43 27.01
N TYR A 76 -10.94 -22.88 25.87
CA TYR A 76 -12.07 -23.32 25.03
C TYR A 76 -11.55 -24.02 23.80
N LYS A 77 -11.75 -25.34 23.73
CA LYS A 77 -11.33 -26.14 22.58
C LYS A 77 -12.29 -25.93 21.41
N SER A 78 -11.76 -25.51 20.26
CA SER A 78 -12.51 -25.42 19.01
C SER A 78 -12.05 -26.50 18.04
N ALA A 79 -12.87 -27.51 17.82
CA ALA A 79 -12.61 -28.62 16.92
C ALA A 79 -13.42 -28.52 15.61
N ASN A 80 -14.11 -27.40 15.40
CA ASN A 80 -14.88 -27.10 14.19
C ASN A 80 -14.68 -25.64 13.80
N THR A 81 -14.85 -25.33 12.54
CA THR A 81 -14.83 -23.96 12.04
C THR A 81 -15.92 -23.12 12.70
N ILE A 82 -15.57 -21.95 13.18
CA ILE A 82 -16.50 -20.92 13.65
C ILE A 82 -16.80 -20.00 12.47
N HIS A 83 -18.06 -19.98 12.04
CA HIS A 83 -18.53 -19.09 10.98
C HIS A 83 -18.85 -17.72 11.54
N LEU A 84 -18.06 -16.74 11.17
CA LEU A 84 -18.23 -15.36 11.59
C LEU A 84 -19.48 -14.72 10.98
N LYS A 85 -19.95 -13.66 11.60
CA LYS A 85 -21.14 -12.90 11.15
C LYS A 85 -20.86 -11.40 11.23
N SER A 86 -21.51 -10.63 10.36
CA SER A 86 -21.40 -9.17 10.36
C SER A 86 -21.83 -8.55 11.70
N ASN A 87 -21.17 -7.47 12.07
CA ASN A 87 -21.40 -6.69 13.28
C ASN A 87 -21.18 -7.48 14.59
N VAL A 88 -20.34 -8.52 14.55
CA VAL A 88 -19.99 -9.32 15.73
C VAL A 88 -18.53 -9.14 16.10
N THR A 89 -18.29 -8.73 17.34
CA THR A 89 -16.94 -8.58 17.90
C THR A 89 -16.70 -9.61 18.99
N PHE A 90 -15.65 -10.39 18.87
CA PHE A 90 -15.14 -11.24 19.95
C PHE A 90 -14.38 -10.39 20.95
N GLN A 91 -14.76 -10.45 22.22
CA GLN A 91 -14.00 -9.90 23.34
C GLN A 91 -13.38 -11.05 24.14
N LEU A 92 -12.08 -11.19 24.03
CA LEU A 92 -11.33 -12.21 24.75
C LEU A 92 -10.82 -11.62 26.07
N ASP A 93 -11.36 -12.06 27.19
CA ASP A 93 -10.93 -11.60 28.51
C ASP A 93 -9.50 -12.07 28.82
N SER A 94 -8.83 -11.40 29.75
CA SER A 94 -7.52 -11.86 30.23
C SER A 94 -7.59 -13.28 30.74
N GLY A 95 -6.66 -14.15 30.33
CA GLY A 95 -6.64 -15.56 30.66
C GLY A 95 -7.66 -16.42 29.89
N SER A 96 -8.31 -15.88 28.88
CA SER A 96 -9.07 -16.70 27.92
C SER A 96 -8.16 -17.24 26.81
N THR A 97 -8.40 -18.47 26.41
CA THR A 97 -7.75 -19.10 25.24
C THR A 97 -8.78 -19.89 24.45
N ILE A 98 -8.93 -19.58 23.15
CA ILE A 98 -9.61 -20.48 22.22
C ILE A 98 -8.51 -21.28 21.54
N THR A 99 -8.54 -22.62 21.72
CA THR A 99 -7.48 -23.49 21.18
C THR A 99 -8.00 -24.41 20.09
N GLY A 100 -7.25 -24.53 19.02
CA GLY A 100 -7.47 -25.52 17.96
C GLY A 100 -7.40 -26.96 18.47
N ALA A 101 -7.86 -27.87 17.66
CA ALA A 101 -7.85 -29.29 17.96
C ALA A 101 -7.45 -30.13 16.74
N SER A 102 -6.83 -31.27 16.98
CA SER A 102 -6.65 -32.31 15.96
C SER A 102 -7.98 -32.96 15.62
N GLY A 103 -8.16 -33.33 14.37
CA GLY A 103 -9.34 -34.09 13.94
C GLY A 103 -9.87 -33.58 12.59
N THR A 104 -11.04 -34.07 12.24
CA THR A 104 -11.67 -33.84 10.93
C THR A 104 -12.97 -33.04 11.05
N GLY A 105 -13.00 -32.07 11.94
CA GLY A 105 -14.19 -31.31 12.23
C GLY A 105 -14.23 -29.91 11.61
N TYR A 106 -13.12 -29.45 11.06
CA TYR A 106 -13.08 -28.16 10.34
C TYR A 106 -13.70 -28.28 8.95
N ASP A 107 -14.13 -27.18 8.39
CA ASP A 107 -14.64 -27.15 7.03
C ASP A 107 -13.54 -27.59 6.05
N ALA A 108 -13.94 -28.32 5.03
CA ALA A 108 -12.99 -28.72 3.99
C ALA A 108 -12.63 -27.52 3.11
N ALA A 109 -11.41 -27.49 2.62
CA ALA A 109 -11.01 -26.56 1.58
C ALA A 109 -11.98 -26.63 0.39
N GLU A 110 -12.46 -25.50 -0.08
CA GLU A 110 -13.30 -25.42 -1.26
C GLU A 110 -12.49 -25.57 -2.54
N SER A 111 -13.13 -25.92 -3.64
CA SER A 111 -12.48 -25.91 -4.95
C SER A 111 -12.35 -24.49 -5.49
N ASN A 112 -11.18 -24.14 -6.04
CA ASN A 112 -10.96 -22.86 -6.68
C ASN A 112 -10.42 -23.05 -8.10
N SER A 113 -11.11 -22.52 -9.09
CA SER A 113 -10.70 -22.60 -10.50
C SER A 113 -9.43 -21.79 -10.82
N ASN A 114 -8.98 -20.96 -9.89
CA ASN A 114 -7.83 -20.08 -10.04
C ASN A 114 -6.55 -20.59 -9.33
N ASP A 115 -6.54 -21.82 -8.80
CA ASP A 115 -5.41 -22.41 -8.05
C ASP A 115 -4.06 -22.31 -8.76
N GLN A 116 -4.07 -22.29 -10.08
CA GLN A 116 -2.85 -22.21 -10.89
C GLN A 116 -2.10 -20.86 -10.76
N TYR A 117 -2.73 -19.82 -10.23
CA TYR A 117 -2.15 -18.47 -10.18
C TYR A 117 -1.49 -18.13 -8.84
N GLN A 118 -1.71 -18.90 -7.79
CA GLN A 118 -1.13 -18.70 -6.47
C GLN A 118 -0.92 -20.04 -5.76
N ASP A 119 -0.34 -20.02 -4.57
CA ASP A 119 -0.17 -21.20 -3.76
C ASP A 119 -1.50 -21.64 -3.12
N PHE A 120 -1.65 -22.93 -2.85
CA PHE A 120 -2.89 -23.54 -2.36
C PHE A 120 -3.51 -22.77 -1.19
N GLY A 121 -2.74 -22.45 -0.16
CA GLY A 121 -3.26 -21.76 1.02
C GLY A 121 -3.86 -20.37 0.76
N HIS A 122 -3.47 -19.70 -0.34
CA HIS A 122 -4.05 -18.43 -0.76
C HIS A 122 -5.39 -18.57 -1.49
N SER A 123 -5.69 -19.75 -2.02
CA SER A 123 -6.89 -20.02 -2.83
C SER A 123 -8.02 -20.67 -2.06
N HIS A 124 -7.76 -21.17 -0.85
CA HIS A 124 -8.70 -21.93 -0.04
C HIS A 124 -8.87 -21.22 1.29
N PHE A 125 -10.11 -20.99 1.67
CA PHE A 125 -10.44 -20.07 2.78
C PHE A 125 -11.25 -20.76 3.89
N HIS A 126 -12.01 -21.84 3.57
CA HIS A 126 -12.93 -22.46 4.52
C HIS A 126 -12.21 -23.26 5.60
N ASP A 127 -11.05 -23.81 5.30
CA ASP A 127 -10.20 -24.67 6.12
C ASP A 127 -9.48 -23.89 7.25
N ALA A 128 -10.27 -23.21 8.08
CA ALA A 128 -9.80 -22.31 9.14
C ALA A 128 -10.52 -22.52 10.46
N MET A 129 -9.91 -22.06 11.58
CA MET A 129 -10.62 -22.02 12.87
C MET A 129 -11.76 -21.00 12.88
N PHE A 130 -11.54 -19.84 12.23
CA PHE A 130 -12.53 -18.78 12.05
C PHE A 130 -12.60 -18.41 10.58
N TYR A 131 -13.76 -18.49 10.01
CA TYR A 131 -14.00 -18.20 8.62
C TYR A 131 -15.10 -17.15 8.43
N GLY A 132 -14.91 -16.23 7.46
CA GLY A 132 -15.91 -15.23 7.08
C GLY A 132 -15.76 -14.76 5.64
N ASP A 133 -16.88 -14.64 4.94
CA ASP A 133 -16.96 -14.10 3.57
C ASP A 133 -18.03 -13.02 3.47
N ARG A 134 -17.73 -11.90 2.80
CA ARG A 134 -18.62 -10.74 2.60
C ARG A 134 -19.23 -10.18 3.90
N LEU A 135 -18.40 -10.09 4.93
CA LEU A 135 -18.84 -9.61 6.24
C LEU A 135 -18.43 -8.15 6.46
N THR A 136 -19.20 -7.47 7.31
CA THR A 136 -18.89 -6.09 7.72
C THR A 136 -18.84 -5.96 9.24
N GLY A 137 -17.96 -5.09 9.76
CA GLY A 137 -17.91 -4.78 11.20
C GLY A 137 -17.54 -5.98 12.07
N ILE A 138 -16.47 -6.69 11.73
CA ILE A 138 -15.98 -7.86 12.48
C ILE A 138 -14.88 -7.41 13.45
N GLY A 139 -14.80 -7.97 14.64
CA GLY A 139 -13.72 -7.64 15.56
C GLY A 139 -13.23 -8.80 16.43
N PHE A 140 -11.95 -8.73 16.77
CA PHE A 140 -11.33 -9.53 17.83
C PHE A 140 -10.57 -8.57 18.73
N THR A 141 -10.96 -8.50 19.99
CA THR A 141 -10.45 -7.52 20.95
C THR A 141 -10.10 -8.16 22.29
N GLY A 142 -9.23 -7.49 23.04
CA GLY A 142 -8.87 -7.90 24.39
C GLY A 142 -7.60 -8.75 24.48
N PRO A 143 -7.06 -8.94 25.70
CA PRO A 143 -5.74 -9.55 25.91
C PRO A 143 -5.75 -11.09 25.90
N GLY A 144 -6.82 -11.73 25.47
CA GLY A 144 -6.90 -13.19 25.37
C GLY A 144 -6.19 -13.73 24.12
N THR A 145 -6.16 -15.06 24.02
CA THR A 145 -5.38 -15.78 23.01
C THR A 145 -6.27 -16.63 22.11
N ILE A 146 -5.95 -16.66 20.82
CA ILE A 146 -6.41 -17.69 19.90
C ILE A 146 -5.19 -18.51 19.50
N ASP A 147 -5.21 -19.80 19.72
CA ASP A 147 -4.06 -20.68 19.60
C ASP A 147 -4.39 -21.90 18.72
N GLY A 148 -3.70 -22.09 17.63
CA GLY A 148 -3.86 -23.29 16.81
C GLY A 148 -3.56 -24.61 17.51
N GLY A 149 -3.04 -24.54 18.74
CA GLY A 149 -2.81 -25.72 19.59
C GLY A 149 -1.68 -26.63 19.13
N GLY A 150 -0.99 -26.27 18.03
CA GLY A 150 -0.05 -27.16 17.34
C GLY A 150 -0.77 -28.25 16.52
N HIS A 151 -2.02 -27.99 16.16
CA HIS A 151 -2.88 -28.91 15.41
C HIS A 151 -3.22 -28.41 14.00
N LEU A 152 -2.94 -27.12 13.72
CA LEU A 152 -3.13 -26.58 12.40
C LEU A 152 -2.03 -27.07 11.45
N ILE A 153 -2.40 -27.31 10.20
CA ILE A 153 -1.49 -27.84 9.18
C ILE A 153 -0.61 -26.71 8.64
N THR A 154 0.67 -26.97 8.43
CA THR A 154 1.62 -26.02 7.85
C THR A 154 1.77 -26.13 6.34
N GLY A 155 1.01 -27.00 5.70
CA GLY A 155 0.92 -27.23 4.26
C GLY A 155 -0.53 -27.31 3.81
N ASN A 156 -0.79 -28.12 2.79
CA ASN A 156 -2.15 -28.33 2.31
C ASN A 156 -2.91 -29.26 3.26
N PRO A 157 -4.01 -28.82 3.89
CA PRO A 157 -4.76 -29.66 4.83
C PRO A 157 -5.55 -30.74 4.10
N GLY A 158 -5.77 -31.88 4.81
CA GLY A 158 -6.75 -32.87 4.41
C GLY A 158 -8.18 -32.43 4.72
N SER A 159 -9.16 -33.21 4.26
CA SER A 159 -10.57 -32.89 4.54
C SER A 159 -10.85 -32.89 6.05
N GLY A 160 -11.36 -31.76 6.54
CA GLY A 160 -11.69 -31.55 7.94
C GLY A 160 -10.52 -31.10 8.82
N GLU A 161 -9.34 -30.89 8.26
CA GLU A 161 -8.21 -30.22 8.92
C GLU A 161 -8.24 -28.72 8.60
N ALA A 162 -7.66 -27.91 9.47
CA ALA A 162 -7.50 -26.47 9.25
C ALA A 162 -6.01 -26.11 9.16
N ASP A 163 -5.71 -25.08 8.36
CA ASP A 163 -4.36 -24.55 8.20
C ASP A 163 -4.25 -23.05 8.57
N LYS A 164 -5.35 -22.44 9.04
CA LYS A 164 -5.42 -21.01 9.38
C LYS A 164 -6.15 -20.78 10.71
N ILE A 165 -5.72 -19.79 11.48
CA ILE A 165 -6.55 -19.33 12.61
C ILE A 165 -7.70 -18.47 12.08
N LEU A 166 -7.42 -17.42 11.31
CA LEU A 166 -8.44 -16.50 10.80
C LEU A 166 -8.34 -16.39 9.28
N SER A 167 -9.42 -16.67 8.60
CA SER A 167 -9.56 -16.56 7.16
C SER A 167 -10.76 -15.68 6.79
N LEU A 168 -10.49 -14.56 6.16
CA LEU A 168 -11.51 -13.58 5.77
C LEU A 168 -11.38 -13.21 4.30
N THR A 169 -12.51 -13.20 3.60
CA THR A 169 -12.57 -12.75 2.21
C THR A 169 -13.66 -11.70 2.02
N ARG A 170 -13.40 -10.72 1.15
CA ARG A 170 -14.38 -9.69 0.74
C ARG A 170 -15.06 -9.02 1.95
N CYS A 171 -14.28 -8.66 2.95
CA CYS A 171 -14.79 -8.07 4.18
C CYS A 171 -14.54 -6.56 4.26
N SER A 172 -15.26 -5.88 5.17
CA SER A 172 -15.02 -4.47 5.46
C SER A 172 -15.20 -4.16 6.94
N GLY A 173 -14.30 -3.35 7.50
CA GLY A 173 -14.37 -2.95 8.91
C GLY A 173 -13.90 -4.06 9.86
N LEU A 174 -12.71 -4.62 9.62
CA LEU A 174 -12.06 -5.56 10.54
C LEU A 174 -11.29 -4.80 11.64
N THR A 175 -11.51 -5.20 12.89
CA THR A 175 -10.78 -4.66 14.07
C THR A 175 -10.01 -5.78 14.79
N LEU A 176 -8.71 -5.60 15.00
CA LEU A 176 -7.83 -6.56 15.69
C LEU A 176 -7.05 -5.84 16.80
N ASN A 177 -7.62 -5.74 18.02
CA ASN A 177 -7.03 -4.93 19.07
C ASN A 177 -6.62 -5.77 20.30
N GLY A 178 -5.31 -5.77 20.59
CA GLY A 178 -4.73 -6.37 21.80
C GLY A 178 -4.77 -7.90 21.85
N VAL A 179 -5.34 -8.57 20.85
CA VAL A 179 -5.47 -10.02 20.80
C VAL A 179 -4.15 -10.70 20.45
N GLN A 180 -3.94 -11.90 21.00
CA GLN A 180 -2.79 -12.73 20.69
C GLN A 180 -3.20 -13.95 19.85
N LEU A 181 -2.50 -14.17 18.74
CA LEU A 181 -2.62 -15.39 17.91
C LEU A 181 -1.34 -16.20 18.01
N ARG A 182 -1.46 -17.52 18.14
CA ARG A 182 -0.30 -18.42 18.28
C ARG A 182 -0.46 -19.68 17.46
N ARG A 183 0.66 -20.23 16.98
CA ARG A 183 0.70 -21.50 16.25
C ARG A 183 -0.33 -21.54 15.13
N GLY A 184 -0.16 -20.62 14.17
CA GLY A 184 -1.14 -20.31 13.13
C GLY A 184 -1.29 -21.32 12.01
N GLY A 185 -0.48 -22.37 11.99
CA GLY A 185 -0.45 -23.32 10.88
C GLY A 185 0.24 -22.73 9.65
N HIS A 186 -0.43 -22.75 8.51
CA HIS A 186 0.05 -22.12 7.29
C HIS A 186 -0.02 -20.58 7.41
N PHE A 187 -1.14 -20.04 7.93
CA PHE A 187 -1.31 -18.61 8.18
C PHE A 187 -1.98 -18.34 9.53
N ALA A 188 -1.42 -17.46 10.36
CA ALA A 188 -2.18 -17.01 11.52
C ALA A 188 -3.40 -16.19 11.07
N ILE A 189 -3.21 -15.26 10.14
CA ILE A 189 -4.29 -14.47 9.53
C ILE A 189 -4.11 -14.43 8.02
N LEU A 190 -5.19 -14.72 7.30
CA LEU A 190 -5.33 -14.44 5.89
C LEU A 190 -6.53 -13.53 5.67
N THR A 191 -6.30 -12.35 5.10
CA THR A 191 -7.34 -11.42 4.65
C THR A 191 -7.19 -11.19 3.16
N ASN A 192 -8.22 -11.47 2.36
CA ASN A 192 -8.21 -11.29 0.92
C ASN A 192 -9.40 -10.43 0.48
N ASN A 193 -9.12 -9.29 -0.17
CA ASN A 193 -10.12 -8.29 -0.54
C ASN A 193 -10.94 -7.80 0.67
N CYS A 194 -10.24 -7.39 1.72
CA CYS A 194 -10.81 -6.82 2.92
C CYS A 194 -10.40 -5.36 3.06
N ASP A 195 -11.36 -4.49 3.32
CA ASP A 195 -11.15 -3.05 3.42
C ASP A 195 -11.39 -2.52 4.81
N ASN A 196 -10.87 -1.32 5.11
CA ASN A 196 -11.08 -0.64 6.38
C ASN A 196 -10.65 -1.51 7.57
N ILE A 197 -9.40 -1.96 7.54
CA ILE A 197 -8.82 -2.79 8.59
C ILE A 197 -8.10 -1.90 9.60
N THR A 198 -8.40 -2.08 10.88
CA THR A 198 -7.67 -1.43 11.97
C THR A 198 -7.12 -2.47 12.95
N SER A 199 -5.85 -2.33 13.29
CA SER A 199 -5.19 -3.21 14.25
C SER A 199 -4.33 -2.38 15.20
N ASP A 200 -4.49 -2.61 16.50
CA ASP A 200 -3.64 -1.98 17.51
C ASP A 200 -3.22 -3.02 18.57
N GLY A 201 -1.91 -3.14 18.78
CA GLY A 201 -1.33 -4.06 19.77
C GLY A 201 -1.57 -5.55 19.47
N LEU A 202 -1.78 -5.90 18.20
CA LEU A 202 -1.90 -7.30 17.76
C LEU A 202 -0.59 -8.05 18.01
N ARG A 203 -0.68 -9.27 18.55
CA ARG A 203 0.49 -10.14 18.72
C ARG A 203 0.30 -11.45 17.96
N ILE A 204 1.29 -11.82 17.16
CA ILE A 204 1.31 -13.08 16.43
C ILE A 204 2.61 -13.83 16.74
N ASP A 205 2.51 -15.09 17.13
CA ASP A 205 3.65 -15.99 17.33
C ASP A 205 3.42 -17.29 16.56
N THR A 206 3.93 -17.32 15.33
CA THR A 206 3.96 -18.47 14.43
C THR A 206 5.38 -18.90 14.11
N ALA A 207 6.33 -18.61 15.00
CA ALA A 207 7.75 -18.91 14.80
C ALA A 207 8.07 -20.41 14.71
N SER A 208 7.13 -21.28 15.06
CA SER A 208 7.21 -22.74 14.88
C SER A 208 6.43 -23.26 13.68
N ASP A 209 5.62 -22.44 13.02
CA ASP A 209 4.71 -22.83 11.94
C ASP A 209 5.12 -22.12 10.62
N ARG A 210 4.27 -21.23 10.06
CA ARG A 210 4.60 -20.48 8.83
C ARG A 210 4.33 -18.97 8.98
N ASP A 211 3.37 -18.46 8.20
CA ASP A 211 3.18 -17.03 8.02
C ASP A 211 2.44 -16.36 9.21
N GLY A 212 2.78 -15.13 9.47
CA GLY A 212 2.06 -14.27 10.41
C GLY A 212 0.76 -13.75 9.79
N TRP A 213 0.79 -12.60 9.14
CA TRP A 213 -0.38 -11.99 8.53
C TRP A 213 -0.19 -11.73 7.05
N ASN A 214 -1.00 -12.39 6.23
CA ASN A 214 -1.12 -12.15 4.80
C ASN A 214 -2.27 -11.18 4.53
N VAL A 215 -1.94 -9.95 4.16
CA VAL A 215 -2.87 -8.89 3.76
C VAL A 215 -2.92 -8.88 2.24
N ILE A 216 -3.98 -9.46 1.66
CA ILE A 216 -4.07 -9.71 0.23
C ILE A 216 -5.16 -8.80 -0.36
N SER A 217 -4.82 -8.03 -1.41
CA SER A 217 -5.78 -7.20 -2.14
C SER A 217 -6.66 -6.35 -1.21
N ALA A 218 -6.04 -5.65 -0.28
CA ALA A 218 -6.72 -4.88 0.75
C ALA A 218 -6.50 -3.38 0.60
N SER A 219 -7.44 -2.58 1.07
CA SER A 219 -7.32 -1.12 1.10
C SER A 219 -7.75 -0.52 2.45
N ASN A 220 -7.26 0.68 2.75
CA ASN A 220 -7.52 1.39 4.01
C ASN A 220 -7.13 0.55 5.23
N VAL A 221 -5.86 0.17 5.32
CA VAL A 221 -5.32 -0.68 6.40
C VAL A 221 -4.46 0.16 7.34
N THR A 222 -4.78 0.13 8.62
CA THR A 222 -3.96 0.76 9.67
C THR A 222 -3.53 -0.29 10.69
N VAL A 223 -2.22 -0.45 10.87
CA VAL A 223 -1.63 -1.37 11.86
C VAL A 223 -0.71 -0.57 12.78
N THR A 224 -1.00 -0.61 14.07
CA THR A 224 -0.20 0.07 15.08
C THR A 224 0.24 -0.90 16.17
N ASN A 225 1.47 -0.72 16.66
CA ASN A 225 2.00 -1.44 17.82
C ASN A 225 1.92 -2.99 17.71
N ALA A 226 2.03 -3.52 16.47
CA ALA A 226 1.99 -4.97 16.27
C ALA A 226 3.32 -5.61 16.66
N ASP A 227 3.26 -6.83 17.21
CA ASP A 227 4.41 -7.67 17.52
C ASP A 227 4.22 -9.03 16.82
N ILE A 228 4.89 -9.23 15.67
CA ILE A 228 4.70 -10.40 14.81
C ILE A 228 6.01 -11.17 14.69
N SER A 229 6.01 -12.39 15.20
CA SER A 229 7.09 -13.36 15.05
C SER A 229 6.59 -14.57 14.26
N ALA A 230 7.13 -14.77 13.06
CA ALA A 230 6.77 -15.85 12.17
C ALA A 230 7.98 -16.74 11.86
N ASN A 231 7.74 -17.97 11.43
CA ASN A 231 8.78 -18.77 10.81
C ASN A 231 8.99 -18.35 9.35
N ASP A 232 7.89 -18.26 8.59
CA ASP A 232 7.91 -17.81 7.19
C ASP A 232 7.75 -16.27 7.15
N ASP A 233 6.85 -15.72 6.38
CA ASP A 233 6.66 -14.29 6.24
C ASP A 233 5.92 -13.68 7.44
N ALA A 234 6.40 -12.56 8.00
CA ALA A 234 5.78 -12.01 9.22
C ALA A 234 4.56 -11.13 8.90
N LEU A 235 4.76 -9.97 8.24
CA LEU A 235 3.69 -9.10 7.74
C LEU A 235 3.91 -8.88 6.25
N VAL A 236 2.96 -9.35 5.43
CA VAL A 236 3.13 -9.31 3.99
C VAL A 236 1.90 -8.78 3.28
N PHE A 237 2.16 -7.95 2.28
CA PHE A 237 1.16 -7.39 1.39
C PHE A 237 1.24 -8.11 0.05
N LYS A 238 0.14 -8.72 -0.34
CA LYS A 238 0.08 -9.53 -1.55
C LYS A 238 -1.10 -9.11 -2.42
N SER A 239 -1.05 -9.49 -3.68
CA SER A 239 -2.18 -9.47 -4.59
C SER A 239 -2.15 -10.73 -5.41
N ASP A 240 -3.15 -11.56 -5.28
CA ASP A 240 -3.30 -12.80 -6.03
C ASP A 240 -4.50 -12.75 -7.00
N TYR A 241 -4.77 -13.86 -7.64
CA TYR A 241 -5.92 -14.02 -8.53
C TYR A 241 -6.95 -15.02 -7.96
N ALA A 242 -6.87 -15.33 -6.66
CA ALA A 242 -7.71 -16.34 -6.03
C ALA A 242 -9.21 -16.05 -6.15
N LEU A 243 -9.59 -14.77 -6.12
CA LEU A 243 -10.97 -14.33 -6.27
C LEU A 243 -11.40 -14.11 -7.74
N GLY A 244 -10.54 -14.49 -8.72
CA GLY A 244 -10.85 -14.43 -10.16
C GLY A 244 -10.73 -13.04 -10.78
N ALA A 245 -10.13 -12.08 -10.09
CA ALA A 245 -9.94 -10.72 -10.56
C ALA A 245 -8.60 -10.15 -10.08
N LYS A 246 -8.07 -9.16 -10.81
CA LYS A 246 -7.05 -8.25 -10.30
C LYS A 246 -7.76 -7.23 -9.41
N LEU A 247 -7.41 -7.20 -8.15
CA LEU A 247 -8.00 -6.31 -7.17
C LEU A 247 -6.98 -5.28 -6.71
N PRO A 248 -7.38 -4.03 -6.47
CA PRO A 248 -6.48 -2.97 -6.01
C PRO A 248 -5.99 -3.22 -4.59
N ASN A 249 -4.82 -2.63 -4.27
CA ASN A 249 -4.27 -2.58 -2.93
C ASN A 249 -3.77 -1.17 -2.65
N GLY A 250 -3.94 -0.69 -1.42
CA GLY A 250 -3.34 0.59 -1.09
C GLY A 250 -3.94 1.27 0.15
N HIS A 251 -3.48 2.50 0.39
CA HIS A 251 -3.84 3.29 1.57
C HIS A 251 -3.53 2.53 2.87
N VAL A 252 -2.25 2.11 3.00
CA VAL A 252 -1.77 1.30 4.12
C VAL A 252 -0.82 2.11 5.00
N THR A 253 -1.05 2.06 6.30
CA THR A 253 -0.13 2.64 7.30
C THR A 253 0.21 1.59 8.35
N VAL A 254 1.51 1.37 8.58
CA VAL A 254 2.01 0.50 9.65
C VAL A 254 3.00 1.29 10.50
N THR A 255 2.75 1.38 11.82
CA THR A 255 3.60 2.15 12.72
C THR A 255 3.87 1.44 14.05
N GLY A 256 5.00 1.80 14.70
CA GLY A 256 5.31 1.37 16.07
C GLY A 256 5.41 -0.14 16.24
N SER A 257 5.81 -0.88 15.21
CA SER A 257 5.67 -2.33 15.18
C SER A 257 7.02 -3.07 15.22
N HIS A 258 7.01 -4.27 15.80
CA HIS A 258 8.14 -5.20 15.80
C HIS A 258 7.82 -6.42 14.94
N LEU A 259 8.72 -6.74 13.99
CA LEU A 259 8.57 -7.85 13.06
C LEU A 259 9.79 -8.77 13.09
N GLN A 260 9.55 -10.07 13.04
CA GLN A 260 10.58 -11.09 12.95
C GLN A 260 10.16 -12.22 12.02
N ALA A 261 11.08 -12.67 11.16
CA ALA A 261 10.89 -13.83 10.29
C ALA A 261 12.06 -14.81 10.44
N LYS A 262 11.83 -15.97 11.01
CA LYS A 262 12.88 -16.95 11.33
C LYS A 262 13.51 -17.57 10.08
N CYS A 263 12.71 -17.79 9.03
CA CYS A 263 13.11 -18.37 7.75
C CYS A 263 13.14 -17.35 6.60
N CYS A 264 12.21 -16.42 6.60
CA CYS A 264 11.83 -15.77 5.37
C CYS A 264 11.77 -14.23 5.49
N ASN A 265 10.68 -13.55 5.10
CA ASN A 265 10.66 -12.09 4.99
C ASN A 265 9.95 -11.43 6.18
N ALA A 266 10.47 -10.32 6.65
CA ALA A 266 9.83 -9.63 7.79
C ALA A 266 8.71 -8.71 7.33
N LEU A 267 9.01 -7.74 6.45
CA LEU A 267 8.04 -6.83 5.84
C LEU A 267 8.19 -6.91 4.32
N MET A 268 7.14 -7.34 3.64
CA MET A 268 7.29 -7.67 2.23
C MET A 268 6.05 -7.37 1.38
N PHE A 269 6.27 -6.96 0.15
CA PHE A 269 5.32 -7.02 -0.95
C PHE A 269 5.57 -8.30 -1.76
N GLY A 270 4.59 -9.20 -1.79
CA GLY A 270 4.68 -10.43 -2.54
C GLY A 270 4.88 -11.70 -1.69
N SER A 271 5.26 -12.82 -2.32
CA SER A 271 5.66 -12.99 -3.74
C SER A 271 4.52 -12.82 -4.76
N GLU A 272 3.26 -13.06 -4.41
CA GLU A 272 2.10 -12.87 -5.29
C GLU A 272 1.83 -11.38 -5.46
N THR A 273 1.98 -10.87 -6.71
CA THR A 273 1.84 -9.45 -7.06
C THR A 273 1.15 -9.30 -8.41
N CYS A 274 -0.15 -9.58 -8.41
CA CYS A 274 -1.00 -9.61 -9.59
C CYS A 274 -1.65 -8.24 -9.88
N GLY A 275 -2.33 -7.64 -8.89
CA GLY A 275 -2.90 -6.28 -8.93
C GLY A 275 -1.95 -5.24 -8.35
N ASP A 276 -2.13 -4.00 -8.72
CA ASP A 276 -1.24 -2.89 -8.37
C ASP A 276 -1.28 -2.52 -6.88
N PHE A 277 -0.22 -1.89 -6.39
CA PHE A 277 -0.06 -1.42 -5.02
C PHE A 277 0.30 0.06 -5.04
N SER A 278 -0.38 0.89 -4.22
CA SER A 278 -0.05 2.30 -4.08
C SER A 278 -0.37 2.85 -2.69
N ASP A 279 0.36 3.88 -2.27
CA ASP A 279 0.18 4.58 -1.00
C ASP A 279 0.37 3.67 0.23
N TYR A 280 1.63 3.31 0.47
CA TYR A 280 2.06 2.54 1.63
C TYR A 280 3.03 3.34 2.50
N ASN A 281 2.72 3.46 3.78
CA ASN A 281 3.49 4.23 4.75
C ASN A 281 3.92 3.34 5.91
N PHE A 282 5.23 3.12 6.05
CA PHE A 282 5.85 2.31 7.09
C PHE A 282 6.73 3.19 7.96
N GLN A 283 6.42 3.29 9.25
CA GLN A 283 7.17 4.17 10.15
C GLN A 283 7.38 3.55 11.54
N ASP A 284 8.54 3.86 12.17
CA ASP A 284 8.86 3.42 13.53
C ASP A 284 8.74 1.89 13.67
N ILE A 285 9.47 1.15 12.83
CA ILE A 285 9.43 -0.31 12.79
C ILE A 285 10.79 -0.89 13.18
N THR A 286 10.77 -1.86 14.06
CA THR A 286 11.96 -2.66 14.39
C THR A 286 11.83 -4.05 13.76
N ILE A 287 12.84 -4.47 12.99
CA ILE A 287 12.94 -5.81 12.41
C ILE A 287 14.11 -6.55 13.03
N THR A 288 13.84 -7.74 13.60
CA THR A 288 14.90 -8.56 14.22
C THR A 288 14.93 -9.94 13.59
N GLY A 289 15.90 -10.15 12.68
CA GLY A 289 16.09 -11.44 12.00
C GLY A 289 15.09 -11.69 10.89
N ALA A 290 15.58 -11.68 9.64
CA ALA A 290 14.87 -12.17 8.48
C ALA A 290 15.86 -12.93 7.60
N GLN A 291 15.57 -14.20 7.29
CA GLN A 291 16.51 -15.03 6.55
C GLN A 291 16.37 -14.91 5.03
N LYS A 292 15.43 -14.08 4.56
CA LYS A 292 15.37 -13.55 3.20
C LYS A 292 15.52 -12.03 3.26
N SER A 293 14.44 -11.28 3.07
CA SER A 293 14.50 -9.80 3.07
C SER A 293 13.99 -9.22 4.38
N GLY A 294 14.67 -8.18 4.88
CA GLY A 294 14.14 -7.32 5.93
C GLY A 294 12.99 -6.47 5.39
N LEU A 295 13.32 -5.63 4.40
CA LEU A 295 12.35 -4.90 3.58
C LEU A 295 12.40 -5.48 2.17
N GLY A 296 11.36 -6.18 1.76
CA GLY A 296 11.22 -6.79 0.44
C GLY A 296 10.13 -6.12 -0.39
N LEU A 297 10.46 -5.70 -1.60
CA LEU A 297 9.53 -5.08 -2.52
C LEU A 297 9.68 -5.77 -3.88
N VAL A 298 8.79 -6.71 -4.21
CA VAL A 298 8.93 -7.46 -5.45
C VAL A 298 7.67 -7.43 -6.30
N SER A 299 7.82 -7.18 -7.59
CA SER A 299 6.76 -7.30 -8.59
C SER A 299 7.04 -8.51 -9.47
N MET A 300 6.41 -9.64 -9.19
CA MET A 300 6.69 -10.91 -9.88
C MET A 300 5.67 -11.24 -10.97
N ASP A 301 4.42 -10.76 -10.82
CA ASP A 301 3.28 -11.21 -11.60
C ASP A 301 2.60 -10.09 -12.40
N GLY A 302 3.26 -8.95 -12.54
CA GLY A 302 2.84 -7.85 -13.41
C GLY A 302 2.27 -6.64 -12.69
N ALA A 303 2.30 -6.59 -11.36
CA ALA A 303 1.85 -5.43 -10.60
C ALA A 303 2.75 -4.22 -10.79
N ASN A 304 2.16 -3.03 -10.84
CA ASN A 304 2.86 -1.78 -10.59
C ASN A 304 2.83 -1.51 -9.08
N ILE A 305 3.99 -1.21 -8.51
CA ILE A 305 4.13 -0.88 -7.10
C ILE A 305 4.68 0.55 -7.03
N SER A 306 3.91 1.46 -6.42
CA SER A 306 4.29 2.87 -6.32
C SER A 306 3.93 3.49 -4.98
N ASP A 307 4.52 4.64 -4.69
CA ASP A 307 4.20 5.46 -3.52
C ASP A 307 4.38 4.66 -2.22
N VAL A 308 5.58 4.11 -2.04
CA VAL A 308 5.94 3.31 -0.85
C VAL A 308 6.98 4.07 -0.04
N HIS A 309 6.67 4.36 1.21
CA HIS A 309 7.49 5.17 2.09
C HIS A 309 7.89 4.39 3.34
N TYR A 310 9.20 4.21 3.51
CA TYR A 310 9.81 3.62 4.70
C TYR A 310 10.54 4.70 5.49
N ARG A 311 10.21 4.87 6.77
CA ARG A 311 10.82 5.88 7.62
C ARG A 311 11.06 5.38 9.04
N ASP A 312 12.16 5.83 9.67
CA ASP A 312 12.51 5.48 11.06
C ASP A 312 12.52 3.95 11.29
N ILE A 313 13.25 3.17 10.47
CA ILE A 313 13.27 1.72 10.60
C ILE A 313 14.65 1.19 10.99
N THR A 314 14.65 0.31 11.98
CA THR A 314 15.85 -0.40 12.42
C THR A 314 15.77 -1.89 12.08
N LEU A 315 16.77 -2.40 11.34
CA LEU A 315 16.88 -3.80 10.98
C LEU A 315 18.13 -4.44 11.59
N THR A 316 17.99 -5.55 12.29
CA THR A 316 19.10 -6.26 12.91
C THR A 316 19.11 -7.73 12.52
N GLY A 317 20.26 -8.21 12.04
CA GLY A 317 20.46 -9.62 11.72
C GLY A 317 19.62 -10.10 10.53
N VAL A 318 19.30 -9.23 9.58
CA VAL A 318 18.55 -9.56 8.37
C VAL A 318 19.48 -10.02 7.25
N ARG A 319 19.11 -11.04 6.51
CA ARG A 319 20.00 -11.63 5.50
C ARG A 319 20.20 -10.72 4.29
N SER A 320 19.14 -10.08 3.81
CA SER A 320 19.19 -8.98 2.82
C SER A 320 18.39 -7.80 3.38
N PRO A 321 19.04 -6.69 3.79
CA PRO A 321 18.33 -5.57 4.39
C PRO A 321 17.22 -5.00 3.51
N ILE A 322 17.54 -4.69 2.26
CA ILE A 322 16.62 -4.11 1.28
C ILE A 322 16.72 -4.88 -0.03
N MET A 323 15.59 -5.32 -0.56
CA MET A 323 15.51 -6.02 -1.84
C MET A 323 14.32 -5.49 -2.64
N GLU A 324 14.57 -4.75 -3.71
CA GLU A 324 13.59 -4.45 -4.74
C GLU A 324 13.84 -5.31 -5.96
N LYS A 325 12.80 -5.95 -6.49
CA LYS A 325 12.96 -6.80 -7.68
C LYS A 325 11.71 -6.78 -8.56
N ILE A 326 11.93 -6.58 -9.85
CA ILE A 326 10.93 -6.85 -10.88
C ILE A 326 11.23 -8.21 -11.50
N GLY A 327 10.29 -9.12 -11.40
CA GLY A 327 10.37 -10.47 -11.96
C GLY A 327 9.51 -10.65 -13.20
N THR A 328 9.53 -11.87 -13.74
CA THR A 328 8.79 -12.25 -14.96
C THR A 328 8.02 -13.56 -14.77
N ARG A 329 7.63 -13.87 -13.54
CA ARG A 329 6.88 -15.08 -13.21
C ARG A 329 5.49 -15.07 -13.87
N LYS A 330 4.79 -13.93 -13.83
CA LYS A 330 3.51 -13.69 -14.51
C LYS A 330 2.41 -14.69 -14.09
N ARG A 331 2.41 -15.09 -12.86
CA ARG A 331 1.42 -16.02 -12.28
C ARG A 331 0.15 -15.24 -11.88
N CYS A 332 -0.60 -14.76 -12.87
CA CYS A 332 -1.82 -13.96 -12.71
C CYS A 332 -2.75 -14.22 -13.90
N GLY A 333 -4.05 -14.08 -13.71
CA GLY A 333 -5.02 -14.20 -14.79
C GLY A 333 -4.89 -13.09 -15.85
N ASN A 334 -5.55 -13.28 -16.99
CA ASN A 334 -5.60 -12.29 -18.07
C ASN A 334 -4.25 -11.86 -18.66
N SER A 335 -3.30 -12.81 -18.77
CA SER A 335 -2.00 -12.61 -19.43
C SER A 335 -1.27 -11.34 -18.99
N PRO A 336 -0.84 -11.25 -17.73
CA PRO A 336 -0.22 -10.05 -17.18
C PRO A 336 1.07 -9.70 -17.92
N GLY A 337 1.37 -8.39 -17.97
CA GLY A 337 2.63 -7.86 -18.42
C GLY A 337 3.78 -8.15 -17.43
N VAL A 338 4.83 -7.37 -17.53
CA VAL A 338 5.86 -7.20 -16.50
C VAL A 338 5.54 -5.89 -15.79
N GLY A 339 5.57 -5.88 -14.47
CA GLY A 339 5.22 -4.71 -13.68
C GLY A 339 6.33 -3.67 -13.58
N HIS A 340 6.10 -2.68 -12.72
CA HIS A 340 7.02 -1.61 -12.40
C HIS A 340 7.15 -1.44 -10.89
N ILE A 341 8.27 -0.83 -10.46
CA ILE A 341 8.44 -0.30 -9.10
C ILE A 341 8.89 1.15 -9.25
N SER A 342 8.17 2.08 -8.62
CA SER A 342 8.48 3.51 -8.74
C SER A 342 8.07 4.30 -7.49
N ASN A 343 8.69 5.47 -7.33
CA ASN A 343 8.40 6.40 -6.23
C ASN A 343 8.48 5.72 -4.85
N VAL A 344 9.67 5.16 -4.53
CA VAL A 344 9.94 4.51 -3.24
C VAL A 344 10.92 5.35 -2.44
N THR A 345 10.63 5.61 -1.18
CA THR A 345 11.52 6.36 -0.30
C THR A 345 11.94 5.55 0.92
N TYR A 346 13.21 5.66 1.25
CA TYR A 346 13.81 5.12 2.47
C TYR A 346 14.45 6.29 3.22
N ASP A 347 13.94 6.61 4.39
CA ASP A 347 14.34 7.76 5.19
C ASP A 347 14.64 7.32 6.63
N ASP A 348 15.81 7.69 7.16
CA ASP A 348 16.25 7.31 8.51
C ASP A 348 16.25 5.78 8.76
N ILE A 349 16.93 5.01 7.89
CA ILE A 349 17.03 3.55 8.02
C ILE A 349 18.40 3.14 8.56
N THR A 350 18.41 2.29 9.59
CA THR A 350 19.64 1.65 10.09
C THR A 350 19.52 0.13 9.96
N ALA A 351 20.51 -0.51 9.32
CA ALA A 351 20.46 -1.95 9.10
C ALA A 351 21.78 -2.66 9.36
N THR A 352 21.69 -3.87 9.94
CA THR A 352 22.81 -4.82 9.98
C THR A 352 22.44 -6.07 9.20
N GLY A 353 23.21 -6.34 8.13
CA GLY A 353 23.03 -7.53 7.29
C GLY A 353 23.64 -8.77 7.93
N ALA A 354 23.06 -9.94 7.65
CA ALA A 354 23.52 -11.24 8.15
C ALA A 354 24.16 -12.13 7.06
N SER A 355 24.25 -11.66 5.81
CA SER A 355 24.84 -12.41 4.71
C SER A 355 25.85 -11.57 3.91
N PRO A 356 27.06 -12.10 3.67
CA PRO A 356 28.03 -11.41 2.82
C PRO A 356 27.68 -11.47 1.32
N SER A 357 26.71 -12.29 0.95
CA SER A 357 26.35 -12.51 -0.46
C SER A 357 25.15 -11.67 -0.92
N PHE A 358 24.26 -11.30 0.00
CA PHE A 358 22.96 -10.70 -0.33
C PHE A 358 22.92 -9.21 0.03
N SER A 359 23.80 -8.46 -0.58
CA SER A 359 23.86 -7.02 -0.48
C SER A 359 22.49 -6.38 -0.83
N PRO A 360 22.18 -5.20 -0.29
CA PRO A 360 21.02 -4.41 -0.71
C PRO A 360 20.98 -4.29 -2.23
N THR A 361 19.81 -4.50 -2.81
CA THR A 361 19.69 -4.69 -4.26
C THR A 361 18.45 -4.04 -4.83
N LEU A 362 18.61 -3.30 -5.95
CA LEU A 362 17.54 -2.91 -6.85
C LEU A 362 17.74 -3.66 -8.17
N TRP A 363 16.78 -4.49 -8.55
CA TRP A 363 16.85 -5.31 -9.77
C TRP A 363 15.62 -5.10 -10.64
N GLY A 364 15.74 -4.19 -11.63
CA GLY A 364 14.75 -3.97 -12.68
C GLY A 364 14.98 -4.87 -13.90
N GLN A 365 14.01 -4.91 -14.78
CA GLN A 365 14.09 -5.58 -16.07
C GLN A 365 14.63 -4.64 -17.16
N SER A 366 14.99 -5.16 -18.31
CA SER A 366 15.38 -4.36 -19.48
C SER A 366 14.16 -3.72 -20.15
N GLY A 367 14.40 -2.70 -20.96
CA GLY A 367 13.33 -1.98 -21.66
C GLY A 367 12.57 -1.02 -20.74
N GLY A 368 11.27 -1.00 -20.82
CA GLY A 368 10.40 -0.10 -20.05
C GLY A 368 10.11 -0.56 -18.62
N ASN A 369 10.41 -1.78 -18.25
CA ASN A 369 10.06 -2.36 -16.93
C ASN A 369 11.22 -2.21 -15.93
N ARG A 370 11.57 -0.97 -15.61
CA ARG A 370 12.71 -0.62 -14.76
C ARG A 370 12.21 -0.20 -13.37
N ILE A 371 13.09 -0.27 -12.38
CA ILE A 371 12.86 0.40 -11.11
C ILE A 371 13.18 1.89 -11.30
N SER A 372 12.37 2.80 -10.79
CA SER A 372 12.61 4.23 -10.98
C SER A 372 12.16 5.09 -9.80
N GLY A 373 12.80 6.26 -9.63
CA GLY A 373 12.41 7.22 -8.60
C GLY A 373 12.57 6.68 -7.18
N VAL A 374 13.73 6.08 -6.87
CA VAL A 374 14.01 5.55 -5.51
C VAL A 374 14.96 6.50 -4.77
N THR A 375 14.56 6.92 -3.58
CA THR A 375 15.35 7.84 -2.77
C THR A 375 15.77 7.20 -1.45
N PHE A 376 17.04 7.32 -1.12
CA PHE A 376 17.65 6.90 0.14
C PHE A 376 18.22 8.12 0.85
N THR A 377 17.61 8.52 1.96
CA THR A 377 18.07 9.64 2.80
C THR A 377 18.43 9.12 4.19
N ASN A 378 19.65 9.40 4.63
CA ASN A 378 20.12 8.96 5.96
C ASN A 378 19.97 7.43 6.16
N VAL A 379 20.36 6.64 5.16
CA VAL A 379 20.29 5.16 5.19
C VAL A 379 21.68 4.59 5.48
N HIS A 380 21.82 3.90 6.60
CA HIS A 380 23.09 3.37 7.10
C HIS A 380 23.05 1.85 7.19
N ILE A 381 23.89 1.17 6.42
CA ILE A 381 23.89 -0.30 6.35
C ILE A 381 25.27 -0.84 6.66
N THR A 382 25.37 -1.69 7.67
CA THR A 382 26.57 -2.50 7.94
C THR A 382 26.33 -3.93 7.47
N VAL A 383 27.17 -4.42 6.57
CA VAL A 383 27.11 -5.80 6.08
C VAL A 383 28.20 -6.66 6.72
N PRO A 384 28.10 -8.00 6.73
CA PRO A 384 29.15 -8.85 7.28
C PRO A 384 30.49 -8.69 6.58
N GLY A 385 30.50 -8.45 5.28
CA GLY A 385 31.73 -8.44 4.47
C GLY A 385 32.41 -9.81 4.42
N GLY A 386 33.72 -9.81 4.24
CA GLY A 386 34.54 -11.03 4.25
C GLY A 386 34.60 -11.77 2.91
N ASN A 387 33.98 -11.26 1.83
CA ASN A 387 34.09 -11.85 0.51
C ASN A 387 35.29 -11.22 -0.25
N GLY A 388 36.30 -12.02 -0.49
CA GLY A 388 37.51 -11.57 -1.17
C GLY A 388 37.41 -11.51 -2.71
N THR A 389 36.32 -11.96 -3.29
CA THR A 389 36.16 -12.08 -4.74
C THR A 389 35.52 -10.83 -5.31
N MET A 390 36.20 -10.17 -6.24
CA MET A 390 35.65 -9.09 -7.02
C MET A 390 35.09 -9.62 -8.35
N SER A 391 33.86 -9.26 -8.69
CA SER A 391 33.23 -9.49 -9.98
C SER A 391 32.53 -8.23 -10.44
N THR A 392 32.57 -7.95 -11.74
CA THR A 392 31.80 -6.87 -12.35
C THR A 392 30.70 -7.41 -13.27
N SER A 393 30.57 -8.73 -13.34
CA SER A 393 29.54 -9.38 -14.17
C SER A 393 28.17 -9.20 -13.55
N VAL A 394 27.16 -9.02 -14.41
CA VAL A 394 25.77 -9.07 -13.99
C VAL A 394 25.47 -10.48 -13.49
N PRO A 395 24.97 -10.67 -12.27
CA PRO A 395 24.57 -11.97 -11.76
C PRO A 395 23.49 -12.62 -12.65
N SER A 396 23.48 -13.95 -12.68
CA SER A 396 22.36 -14.66 -13.29
C SER A 396 21.15 -14.61 -12.36
N ASP A 397 19.97 -14.37 -12.93
CA ASP A 397 18.69 -14.46 -12.21
C ASP A 397 18.03 -15.81 -12.49
N ASN A 398 17.70 -16.57 -11.46
CA ASN A 398 16.99 -17.84 -11.60
C ASN A 398 15.46 -17.68 -11.65
N GLY A 399 14.95 -16.42 -11.63
CA GLY A 399 13.54 -16.10 -11.73
C GLY A 399 12.75 -16.15 -10.42
N ASP A 400 13.35 -16.52 -9.30
CA ASP A 400 12.71 -16.50 -7.99
C ASP A 400 12.71 -15.08 -7.39
N TYR A 401 11.80 -14.84 -6.45
CA TYR A 401 11.63 -13.55 -5.77
C TYR A 401 12.66 -13.30 -4.65
N ASN A 402 13.20 -14.35 -4.07
CA ASN A 402 14.03 -14.22 -2.88
C ASN A 402 15.48 -13.76 -3.18
N PRO A 403 16.22 -13.22 -2.19
CA PRO A 403 17.54 -12.66 -2.42
C PRO A 403 18.56 -13.62 -3.04
N ASN A 404 18.48 -14.92 -2.80
CA ASN A 404 19.43 -15.87 -3.37
C ASN A 404 19.18 -16.17 -4.86
N SER A 405 18.10 -15.66 -5.46
CA SER A 405 17.83 -15.79 -6.89
C SER A 405 18.92 -15.18 -7.77
N LEU A 406 19.62 -14.19 -7.25
CA LEU A 406 20.69 -13.47 -7.95
C LEU A 406 22.12 -13.93 -7.51
N GLY A 407 22.24 -14.88 -6.60
CA GLY A 407 23.52 -15.33 -6.05
C GLY A 407 24.28 -14.20 -5.33
N THR A 408 25.62 -14.30 -5.29
CA THR A 408 26.48 -13.28 -4.66
C THR A 408 26.56 -12.03 -5.53
N ARG A 409 26.25 -10.86 -4.97
CA ARG A 409 26.33 -9.58 -5.69
C ARG A 409 27.78 -9.17 -5.93
N PRO A 410 28.06 -8.43 -7.02
CA PRO A 410 29.40 -7.92 -7.32
C PRO A 410 29.84 -6.75 -6.43
N ALA A 411 28.93 -6.17 -5.64
CA ALA A 411 29.18 -5.16 -4.62
C ALA A 411 28.96 -5.73 -3.23
N TYR A 412 29.71 -5.26 -2.21
CA TYR A 412 29.43 -5.65 -0.84
C TYR A 412 28.24 -4.86 -0.27
N GLY A 413 28.09 -3.62 -0.69
CA GLY A 413 27.03 -2.70 -0.26
C GLY A 413 25.84 -2.72 -1.24
N TRP A 414 25.75 -1.81 -2.19
CA TRP A 414 24.60 -1.67 -3.06
C TRP A 414 24.83 -2.23 -4.45
N TYR A 415 23.89 -3.02 -4.94
CA TYR A 415 23.86 -3.49 -6.32
C TYR A 415 22.61 -2.98 -7.04
N LEU A 416 22.80 -2.13 -8.05
CA LEU A 416 21.74 -1.51 -8.83
C LEU A 416 21.78 -2.08 -10.25
N HIS A 417 20.69 -2.65 -10.74
CA HIS A 417 20.57 -3.19 -12.09
C HIS A 417 19.28 -2.73 -12.75
N ASN A 418 19.37 -2.08 -13.91
CA ASN A 418 18.22 -1.50 -14.60
C ASN A 418 17.35 -0.62 -13.66
N ALA A 419 18.01 0.24 -12.91
CA ALA A 419 17.38 1.19 -12.00
C ALA A 419 17.68 2.62 -12.46
N ASP A 420 16.66 3.45 -12.50
CA ASP A 420 16.72 4.83 -12.98
C ASP A 420 16.31 5.80 -11.88
N ASP A 421 16.80 7.03 -11.96
CA ASP A 421 16.41 8.11 -11.03
C ASP A 421 16.59 7.69 -9.56
N VAL A 422 17.76 7.10 -9.22
CA VAL A 422 18.07 6.66 -7.87
C VAL A 422 18.97 7.68 -7.18
N THR A 423 18.55 8.14 -6.01
CA THR A 423 19.27 9.15 -5.23
C THR A 423 19.66 8.64 -3.84
N PHE A 424 20.92 8.79 -3.50
CA PHE A 424 21.45 8.59 -2.14
C PHE A 424 21.90 9.93 -1.59
N THR A 425 21.35 10.32 -0.42
CA THR A 425 21.72 11.53 0.31
C THR A 425 22.15 11.15 1.71
N ASP A 426 23.34 11.61 2.14
CA ASP A 426 23.88 11.45 3.49
C ASP A 426 23.82 10.00 4.05
N SER A 427 23.91 9.04 3.15
CA SER A 427 23.80 7.61 3.44
C SER A 427 25.15 6.93 3.50
N SER A 428 25.23 5.74 4.08
CA SER A 428 26.49 4.99 4.19
C SER A 428 26.32 3.49 4.02
N VAL A 429 27.41 2.84 3.59
CA VAL A 429 27.56 1.40 3.68
C VAL A 429 28.96 1.03 4.13
N ASP A 430 29.04 0.16 5.12
CA ASP A 430 30.28 -0.38 5.66
C ASP A 430 30.21 -1.91 5.85
N PHE A 431 31.30 -2.50 6.31
CA PHE A 431 31.39 -3.94 6.55
C PHE A 431 32.06 -4.28 7.88
N ALA A 432 31.67 -5.38 8.49
CA ALA A 432 32.27 -5.88 9.73
C ALA A 432 33.63 -6.57 9.51
N ALA A 433 33.82 -7.18 8.33
CA ALA A 433 35.07 -7.82 7.91
C ALA A 433 35.46 -7.34 6.51
N ASP A 434 36.78 -7.14 6.29
CA ASP A 434 37.34 -6.62 5.02
C ASP A 434 36.80 -7.37 3.80
N ASP A 435 36.33 -6.63 2.80
CA ASP A 435 35.72 -7.17 1.58
C ASP A 435 36.47 -6.72 0.33
N GLY A 436 36.68 -7.60 -0.61
CA GLY A 436 37.40 -7.30 -1.85
C GLY A 436 36.54 -6.66 -2.94
N ARG A 437 35.23 -6.55 -2.75
CA ARG A 437 34.30 -5.94 -3.67
C ARG A 437 34.19 -4.43 -3.44
N PRO A 438 33.77 -3.63 -4.44
CA PRO A 438 33.42 -2.23 -4.24
C PRO A 438 32.14 -2.09 -3.40
N ALA A 439 31.95 -0.89 -2.83
CA ALA A 439 30.76 -0.57 -2.05
C ALA A 439 29.50 -0.53 -2.89
N VAL A 440 29.59 0.01 -4.12
CA VAL A 440 28.47 0.14 -5.03
C VAL A 440 28.86 -0.37 -6.41
N ILE A 441 28.00 -1.16 -7.02
CA ILE A 441 28.01 -1.43 -8.46
C ILE A 441 26.63 -1.08 -9.03
N ALA A 442 26.61 -0.23 -10.06
CA ALA A 442 25.43 0.07 -10.85
C ALA A 442 25.62 -0.37 -12.30
N ASN A 443 24.60 -1.01 -12.86
CA ASN A 443 24.63 -1.65 -14.18
C ASN A 443 23.39 -1.25 -14.97
N ALA A 444 23.61 -0.66 -16.16
CA ALA A 444 22.55 -0.23 -17.06
C ALA A 444 21.51 0.71 -16.46
N GLY A 445 21.94 1.59 -15.53
CA GLY A 445 21.10 2.61 -14.86
C GLY A 445 21.07 3.95 -15.59
N ARG A 446 20.17 4.83 -15.15
CA ARG A 446 20.08 6.23 -15.60
C ARG A 446 19.90 7.16 -14.39
N ASN A 447 20.49 8.36 -14.47
CA ASN A 447 20.32 9.43 -13.45
C ASN A 447 20.57 8.96 -12.01
N LEU A 448 21.76 8.42 -11.74
CA LEU A 448 22.11 7.92 -10.40
C LEU A 448 22.89 8.99 -9.63
N THR A 449 22.38 9.42 -8.48
CA THR A 449 22.97 10.49 -7.68
C THR A 449 23.44 9.98 -6.31
N PHE A 450 24.67 10.32 -5.93
CA PHE A 450 25.25 10.00 -4.63
C PHE A 450 25.81 11.30 -4.03
N THR A 451 25.13 11.84 -3.04
CA THR A 451 25.50 13.09 -2.34
C THR A 451 25.84 12.79 -0.88
N GLY A 452 27.03 13.18 -0.42
CA GLY A 452 27.45 12.94 0.96
C GLY A 452 27.63 11.45 1.33
N PHE A 453 27.68 10.55 0.34
CA PHE A 453 27.67 9.10 0.54
C PHE A 453 28.99 8.62 1.18
N THR A 454 28.90 7.85 2.27
CA THR A 454 30.08 7.34 2.97
C THR A 454 30.23 5.84 2.76
N VAL A 455 31.43 5.38 2.41
CA VAL A 455 31.72 3.97 2.14
C VAL A 455 32.93 3.48 2.94
N GLU A 456 32.99 2.22 3.25
CA GLU A 456 34.22 1.60 3.74
C GLU A 456 34.99 0.98 2.58
N ARG A 457 36.27 1.34 2.43
CA ARG A 457 37.10 0.83 1.35
C ARG A 457 37.78 -0.46 1.75
N GLY A 458 37.45 -1.55 1.08
CA GLY A 458 38.14 -2.82 1.24
C GLY A 458 39.62 -2.74 0.83
N SER A 459 40.50 -3.44 1.56
CA SER A 459 41.96 -3.40 1.34
C SER A 459 42.36 -3.85 -0.06
N LYS A 460 41.55 -4.67 -0.72
CA LYS A 460 41.78 -5.20 -2.07
C LYS A 460 40.88 -4.59 -3.15
N SER A 461 39.95 -3.71 -2.77
CA SER A 461 39.06 -3.07 -3.74
C SER A 461 39.78 -1.92 -4.46
N PRO A 462 39.88 -1.93 -5.78
CA PRO A 462 40.56 -0.89 -6.52
C PRO A 462 39.79 0.43 -6.62
N TYR A 463 38.48 0.42 -6.37
CA TYR A 463 37.57 1.57 -6.34
C TYR A 463 36.39 1.30 -5.41
N ASP A 464 35.62 2.34 -5.10
CA ASP A 464 34.50 2.29 -4.17
C ASP A 464 33.15 2.22 -4.86
N LEU A 465 32.94 3.02 -5.93
CA LEU A 465 31.73 3.04 -6.74
C LEU A 465 32.07 2.69 -8.19
N GLY A 466 31.35 1.73 -8.74
CA GLY A 466 31.49 1.29 -10.14
C GLY A 466 30.22 1.49 -10.93
N PHE A 467 30.34 2.19 -12.09
CA PHE A 467 29.24 2.44 -13.02
C PHE A 467 29.53 1.76 -14.36
N GLN A 468 28.60 0.89 -14.79
CA GLN A 468 28.74 0.10 -16.02
C GLN A 468 27.51 0.32 -16.91
N SER A 469 27.70 0.91 -18.08
CA SER A 469 26.62 1.29 -19.00
C SER A 469 25.54 2.17 -18.32
N VAL A 470 25.98 3.11 -17.46
CA VAL A 470 25.10 4.05 -16.75
C VAL A 470 25.09 5.39 -17.46
N THR A 471 23.91 5.89 -17.77
CA THR A 471 23.73 7.20 -18.39
C THR A 471 23.38 8.23 -17.31
N GLY A 472 24.26 9.21 -17.08
CA GLY A 472 24.00 10.29 -16.14
C GLY A 472 24.20 9.86 -14.69
N TYR A 473 25.43 9.52 -14.24
CA TYR A 473 25.71 9.39 -12.81
C TYR A 473 26.32 10.68 -12.23
N CYS A 474 26.02 10.99 -10.98
CA CYS A 474 26.66 12.09 -10.23
C CYS A 474 27.11 11.62 -8.85
N VAL A 475 28.36 11.89 -8.49
CA VAL A 475 28.92 11.60 -7.17
C VAL A 475 29.50 12.88 -6.59
N THR A 476 28.87 13.40 -5.55
CA THR A 476 29.23 14.66 -4.90
C THR A 476 29.52 14.44 -3.42
N ASN A 477 30.66 14.92 -2.94
CA ASN A 477 31.07 14.82 -1.53
C ASN A 477 31.11 13.38 -0.96
N ALA A 478 31.21 12.36 -1.82
CA ALA A 478 31.35 10.98 -1.37
C ALA A 478 32.74 10.72 -0.80
N LYS A 479 32.81 10.03 0.32
CA LYS A 479 34.05 9.80 1.06
C LYS A 479 34.09 8.39 1.65
N THR A 480 35.30 7.96 2.01
CA THR A 480 35.47 6.75 2.81
C THR A 480 35.25 7.05 4.30
N THR A 481 35.05 6.02 5.12
CA THR A 481 34.98 6.12 6.58
C THR A 481 36.23 6.77 7.20
N THR A 482 37.37 6.73 6.50
CA THR A 482 38.61 7.41 6.89
C THR A 482 38.72 8.86 6.39
N GLY A 483 37.68 9.39 5.73
CA GLY A 483 37.62 10.76 5.21
C GLY A 483 38.28 11.00 3.85
N ALA A 484 38.88 10.00 3.22
CA ALA A 484 39.42 10.13 1.88
C ALA A 484 38.28 10.20 0.84
N ALA A 485 38.48 10.91 -0.27
CA ALA A 485 37.50 10.93 -1.36
C ALA A 485 37.23 9.50 -1.88
N ALA A 486 35.97 9.20 -2.14
CA ALA A 486 35.58 7.93 -2.73
C ALA A 486 36.13 7.81 -4.15
N LYS A 487 36.65 6.64 -4.50
CA LYS A 487 37.15 6.35 -5.84
C LYS A 487 36.02 5.86 -6.73
N VAL A 488 35.84 6.53 -7.85
CA VAL A 488 34.84 6.16 -8.87
C VAL A 488 35.52 5.47 -10.03
N ASN A 489 34.97 4.38 -10.52
CA ASN A 489 35.32 3.72 -11.77
C ASN A 489 34.09 3.67 -12.69
N SER A 490 34.28 3.98 -13.98
CA SER A 490 33.18 3.97 -14.94
C SER A 490 33.59 3.32 -16.25
N SER A 491 32.68 2.53 -16.82
CA SER A 491 32.83 1.86 -18.10
C SER A 491 31.56 2.05 -18.92
N SER A 492 31.72 2.56 -20.16
CA SER A 492 30.55 2.86 -21.03
C SER A 492 29.47 3.71 -20.34
N SER A 493 29.91 4.63 -19.48
CA SER A 493 29.01 5.43 -18.64
C SER A 493 29.32 6.92 -18.77
N THR A 494 28.32 7.78 -18.52
CA THR A 494 28.46 9.24 -18.61
C THR A 494 28.17 9.88 -17.24
N ALA A 495 29.05 10.79 -16.81
CA ALA A 495 28.80 11.59 -15.62
C ALA A 495 27.90 12.79 -15.94
N SER A 496 27.06 13.18 -14.96
CA SER A 496 26.11 14.30 -15.10
C SER A 496 26.21 15.34 -13.99
N CYS A 497 27.28 15.30 -13.17
CA CYS A 497 27.46 16.29 -12.10
C CYS A 497 27.53 17.70 -12.68
N GLY A 498 26.66 18.61 -12.19
CA GLY A 498 26.59 19.99 -12.68
C GLY A 498 25.58 20.25 -13.81
N THR A 499 25.00 19.21 -14.40
CA THR A 499 23.72 19.32 -15.09
C THR A 499 22.64 19.01 -14.05
N THR A 500 21.68 19.88 -13.85
CA THR A 500 20.48 19.52 -13.06
C THR A 500 19.95 18.21 -13.64
N PRO A 501 19.77 17.13 -12.86
CA PRO A 501 19.09 15.95 -13.39
C PRO A 501 17.76 16.43 -13.99
N PRO A 502 17.31 15.88 -15.12
CA PRO A 502 15.92 16.08 -15.46
C PRO A 502 15.10 15.65 -14.23
N PRO A 503 14.10 16.41 -13.81
CA PRO A 503 13.28 16.06 -12.67
C PRO A 503 12.78 14.62 -12.88
N SER A 504 12.82 13.80 -11.83
CA SER A 504 12.18 12.50 -11.84
C SER A 504 10.78 12.67 -12.41
N THR A 505 10.39 11.83 -13.35
CA THR A 505 9.03 11.92 -13.89
C THR A 505 8.05 11.63 -12.76
N VAL A 506 7.33 12.67 -12.35
CA VAL A 506 6.29 12.61 -11.34
C VAL A 506 4.96 12.66 -12.09
N THR A 507 4.14 11.65 -11.93
CA THR A 507 2.78 11.62 -12.45
C THR A 507 1.84 11.39 -11.27
N VAL A 508 0.89 12.28 -11.08
CA VAL A 508 -0.14 12.22 -10.06
C VAL A 508 -1.49 12.11 -10.73
N THR A 509 -2.29 11.13 -10.34
CA THR A 509 -3.67 10.98 -10.82
C THR A 509 -4.65 11.17 -9.67
N ALA A 510 -5.80 11.78 -9.93
CA ALA A 510 -6.88 11.94 -8.97
C ALA A 510 -8.24 11.91 -9.64
N GLU A 511 -9.22 11.29 -8.99
CA GLU A 511 -10.62 11.29 -9.44
C GLU A 511 -11.24 12.68 -9.21
N ALA A 512 -12.01 13.19 -10.17
CA ALA A 512 -12.58 14.52 -10.09
C ALA A 512 -13.62 14.65 -8.97
N GLU A 513 -14.36 13.57 -8.72
CA GLU A 513 -15.35 13.49 -7.64
C GLU A 513 -14.73 13.32 -6.24
N SER A 514 -13.45 12.95 -6.14
CA SER A 514 -12.73 12.91 -4.86
C SER A 514 -12.46 14.31 -4.31
N GLY A 515 -12.57 15.32 -5.15
CA GLY A 515 -12.42 16.73 -4.78
C GLY A 515 -13.62 17.28 -4.00
N THR A 516 -13.47 18.51 -3.51
CA THR A 516 -14.59 19.25 -2.91
C THR A 516 -15.48 19.82 -4.02
N VAL A 517 -16.59 19.14 -4.30
CA VAL A 517 -17.57 19.56 -5.33
C VAL A 517 -18.59 20.51 -4.74
N THR A 518 -18.78 21.68 -5.37
CA THR A 518 -19.74 22.71 -4.94
C THR A 518 -20.80 22.99 -6.01
N SER A 519 -22.07 23.14 -5.58
CA SER A 519 -23.20 23.45 -6.47
C SER A 519 -22.96 24.75 -7.29
N PRO A 520 -23.34 24.82 -8.58
CA PRO A 520 -24.17 23.87 -9.32
C PRO A 520 -23.42 22.65 -9.94
N MET A 521 -22.10 22.55 -9.76
CA MET A 521 -21.43 21.29 -10.13
C MET A 521 -21.86 20.16 -9.20
N GLN A 522 -21.91 18.96 -9.74
CA GLN A 522 -22.47 17.77 -9.09
C GLN A 522 -21.74 16.50 -9.54
N VAL A 523 -21.72 15.50 -8.66
CA VAL A 523 -21.23 14.15 -8.97
C VAL A 523 -22.36 13.34 -9.59
N GLN A 524 -22.08 12.62 -10.68
CA GLN A 524 -23.02 11.68 -11.31
C GLN A 524 -22.35 10.32 -11.53
N ALA A 525 -23.16 9.27 -11.58
CA ALA A 525 -22.68 7.91 -11.80
C ALA A 525 -22.59 7.58 -13.30
N ASP A 526 -21.49 6.97 -13.71
CA ASP A 526 -21.28 6.35 -15.01
C ASP A 526 -20.38 5.13 -14.85
N PRO A 527 -20.85 3.91 -15.12
CA PRO A 527 -20.03 2.70 -15.00
C PRO A 527 -18.79 2.66 -15.91
N ALA A 528 -18.71 3.53 -16.92
CA ALA A 528 -17.55 3.66 -17.80
C ALA A 528 -16.53 4.72 -17.33
N ALA A 529 -16.88 5.51 -16.30
CA ALA A 529 -15.96 6.43 -15.64
C ALA A 529 -15.05 5.65 -14.68
N SER A 530 -13.86 6.17 -14.44
CA SER A 530 -12.97 5.69 -13.38
C SER A 530 -13.69 5.87 -12.04
N GLY A 531 -13.54 4.95 -11.10
CA GLY A 531 -14.30 5.02 -9.85
C GLY A 531 -15.83 4.91 -9.99
N GLY A 532 -16.38 4.85 -11.21
CA GLY A 532 -17.81 4.75 -11.49
C GLY A 532 -18.59 6.07 -11.37
N HIS A 533 -17.90 7.21 -11.21
CA HIS A 533 -18.50 8.52 -11.05
C HIS A 533 -17.73 9.58 -11.84
N TYR A 534 -18.33 10.75 -12.03
CA TYR A 534 -17.73 11.90 -12.69
C TYR A 534 -18.35 13.20 -12.19
N VAL A 535 -17.71 14.32 -12.48
CA VAL A 535 -18.20 15.65 -12.13
C VAL A 535 -18.69 16.36 -13.39
N THR A 536 -19.85 17.03 -13.28
CA THR A 536 -20.45 17.86 -14.34
C THR A 536 -21.26 18.98 -13.69
N VAL A 537 -21.76 19.93 -14.49
CA VAL A 537 -22.70 20.94 -14.01
C VAL A 537 -24.14 20.58 -14.37
N ALA A 538 -25.09 21.00 -13.54
CA ALA A 538 -26.51 20.83 -13.84
C ALA A 538 -26.90 21.58 -15.13
N PRO A 539 -27.75 20.99 -16.02
CA PRO A 539 -28.15 21.61 -17.28
C PRO A 539 -28.69 23.03 -17.12
N GLY A 540 -28.37 23.91 -18.07
CA GLY A 540 -28.76 25.33 -18.08
C GLY A 540 -27.80 26.26 -17.35
N ASN A 541 -26.70 25.75 -16.77
CA ASN A 541 -25.69 26.55 -16.10
C ASN A 541 -24.48 26.77 -17.01
N ASN A 542 -24.35 27.97 -17.54
CA ASN A 542 -23.23 28.37 -18.39
C ASN A 542 -22.53 29.62 -17.83
N SER A 543 -21.21 29.68 -17.93
CA SER A 543 -20.38 30.82 -17.50
C SER A 543 -19.26 31.11 -18.51
N LYS A 544 -19.62 31.29 -19.78
CA LYS A 544 -18.68 31.37 -20.92
C LYS A 544 -17.74 32.58 -20.89
N SER A 545 -18.10 33.69 -20.24
CA SER A 545 -17.33 34.94 -20.29
C SER A 545 -16.35 35.12 -19.15
N SER A 546 -16.49 34.41 -18.05
CA SER A 546 -15.61 34.46 -16.88
C SER A 546 -15.86 33.28 -15.98
N ALA A 547 -14.86 32.89 -15.21
CA ALA A 547 -15.02 31.81 -14.21
C ALA A 547 -16.09 32.21 -13.18
N PRO A 548 -16.99 31.28 -12.82
CA PRO A 548 -18.08 31.56 -11.88
C PRO A 548 -17.53 31.78 -10.45
N SER A 549 -18.27 32.55 -9.65
CA SER A 549 -17.91 32.76 -8.24
C SER A 549 -18.15 31.57 -7.32
N GLY A 550 -18.77 30.50 -7.83
CA GLY A 550 -19.03 29.22 -7.15
C GLY A 550 -19.37 28.15 -8.18
N GLY A 551 -19.45 26.90 -7.75
CA GLY A 551 -19.66 25.75 -8.65
C GLY A 551 -18.34 25.27 -9.26
N SER A 552 -17.61 24.51 -8.47
CA SER A 552 -16.33 23.92 -8.87
C SER A 552 -16.10 22.59 -8.19
N THR A 553 -15.16 21.80 -8.71
CA THR A 553 -14.47 20.75 -7.97
C THR A 553 -13.05 21.20 -7.66
N VAL A 554 -12.64 21.12 -6.41
CA VAL A 554 -11.30 21.44 -5.93
C VAL A 554 -10.62 20.13 -5.53
N ILE A 555 -9.62 19.72 -6.30
CA ILE A 555 -8.95 18.43 -6.17
C ILE A 555 -7.56 18.68 -5.55
N PRO A 556 -7.28 18.22 -4.32
CA PRO A 556 -5.95 18.28 -3.75
C PRO A 556 -5.03 17.24 -4.39
N PHE A 557 -3.76 17.61 -4.58
CA PHE A 557 -2.72 16.69 -5.04
C PHE A 557 -1.36 17.09 -4.45
N THR A 558 -0.39 16.18 -4.51
CA THR A 558 0.96 16.45 -4.00
C THR A 558 1.98 16.08 -5.07
N VAL A 559 2.93 16.97 -5.34
CA VAL A 559 4.05 16.67 -6.23
C VAL A 559 5.33 16.53 -5.42
N GLY A 560 6.06 15.44 -5.66
CA GLY A 560 7.29 15.12 -4.93
C GLY A 560 8.51 15.94 -5.36
N ALA A 561 8.45 16.65 -6.49
CA ALA A 561 9.55 17.45 -7.01
C ALA A 561 9.06 18.80 -7.54
N ALA A 562 9.88 19.85 -7.40
CA ALA A 562 9.63 21.12 -8.06
C ALA A 562 9.90 20.99 -9.56
N GLY A 563 9.07 21.62 -10.41
CA GLY A 563 9.26 21.60 -11.86
C GLY A 563 8.06 22.12 -12.62
N THR A 564 8.16 22.06 -13.95
CA THR A 564 7.07 22.38 -14.88
C THR A 564 6.23 21.13 -15.10
N TYR A 565 4.92 21.23 -14.94
CA TYR A 565 3.97 20.13 -15.05
C TYR A 565 3.00 20.35 -16.19
N ARG A 566 2.56 19.26 -16.83
CA ARG A 566 1.47 19.23 -17.80
C ARG A 566 0.21 18.69 -17.13
N LEU A 567 -0.92 19.28 -17.48
CA LEU A 567 -2.22 18.94 -16.93
C LEU A 567 -3.05 18.20 -17.98
N TRP A 568 -3.71 17.14 -17.58
CA TRP A 568 -4.61 16.34 -18.38
C TRP A 568 -5.94 16.12 -17.67
N GLY A 569 -7.04 16.11 -18.42
CA GLY A 569 -8.35 15.68 -17.93
C GLY A 569 -8.88 14.51 -18.75
N ARG A 570 -9.47 13.53 -18.09
CA ARG A 570 -10.26 12.47 -18.74
C ARG A 570 -11.70 12.93 -18.81
N VAL A 571 -12.18 13.17 -20.03
CA VAL A 571 -13.40 13.96 -20.25
C VAL A 571 -14.33 13.32 -21.26
N ILE A 572 -15.60 13.74 -21.25
CA ILE A 572 -16.54 13.66 -22.36
C ILE A 572 -17.02 15.07 -22.68
N ALA A 573 -16.82 15.49 -23.92
CA ALA A 573 -17.35 16.72 -24.49
C ALA A 573 -18.39 16.30 -25.57
N PRO A 574 -19.69 16.33 -25.26
CA PRO A 574 -20.69 15.75 -26.15
C PRO A 574 -20.98 16.55 -27.40
N THR A 575 -20.82 17.87 -27.34
CA THR A 575 -21.04 18.81 -28.45
C THR A 575 -20.04 19.96 -28.37
N ASN A 576 -19.91 20.76 -29.46
CA ASN A 576 -19.06 21.96 -29.45
C ASN A 576 -19.66 23.11 -28.60
N ASP A 577 -20.84 22.97 -28.06
CA ASP A 577 -21.43 23.92 -27.11
C ASP A 577 -21.30 23.43 -25.66
N ASP A 578 -20.68 22.25 -25.47
CA ASP A 578 -20.55 21.54 -24.19
C ASP A 578 -19.12 20.96 -24.05
N ASP A 579 -18.09 21.70 -24.39
CA ASP A 579 -16.71 21.21 -24.53
C ASP A 579 -15.65 21.98 -23.73
N SER A 580 -16.06 22.59 -22.61
CA SER A 580 -15.15 23.48 -21.90
C SER A 580 -15.31 23.51 -20.39
N PHE A 581 -14.21 23.89 -19.73
CA PHE A 581 -14.10 24.18 -18.30
C PHE A 581 -13.26 25.43 -18.06
N TRP A 582 -13.43 26.09 -16.92
CA TRP A 582 -12.45 26.95 -16.31
C TRP A 582 -11.51 26.13 -15.43
N VAL A 583 -10.20 26.31 -15.59
CA VAL A 583 -9.18 25.58 -14.85
C VAL A 583 -8.23 26.53 -14.16
N ARG A 584 -7.79 26.23 -12.96
CA ARG A 584 -6.67 26.90 -12.31
C ARG A 584 -5.93 25.97 -11.35
N VAL A 585 -4.66 26.25 -11.13
CA VAL A 585 -3.84 25.59 -10.11
C VAL A 585 -3.65 26.56 -8.94
N ASP A 586 -3.85 26.06 -7.74
CA ASP A 586 -3.81 26.83 -6.49
C ASP A 586 -4.72 28.08 -6.55
N ASN A 587 -4.17 29.23 -6.19
CA ASN A 587 -4.84 30.53 -6.29
C ASN A 587 -4.40 31.31 -7.55
N GLY A 588 -3.91 30.62 -8.58
CA GLY A 588 -3.50 31.23 -9.84
C GLY A 588 -4.66 31.84 -10.64
N ALA A 589 -4.31 32.41 -11.79
CA ALA A 589 -5.30 32.90 -12.75
C ALA A 589 -6.15 31.72 -13.29
N TRP A 590 -7.38 32.03 -13.66
CA TRP A 590 -8.22 31.10 -14.37
C TRP A 590 -7.78 30.99 -15.84
N THR A 591 -7.70 29.77 -16.33
CA THR A 591 -7.48 29.42 -17.73
C THR A 591 -8.81 29.00 -18.34
N ASP A 592 -9.07 29.46 -19.54
CA ASP A 592 -10.18 29.05 -20.39
C ASP A 592 -9.78 27.78 -21.17
N TRP A 593 -10.14 26.61 -20.65
CA TRP A 593 -9.94 25.34 -21.35
C TRP A 593 -11.17 25.05 -22.21
N ASN A 594 -11.09 25.44 -23.46
CA ASN A 594 -12.16 25.36 -24.45
C ASN A 594 -11.77 24.45 -25.64
N ASP A 595 -12.69 24.21 -26.54
CA ASP A 595 -12.51 23.40 -27.74
C ASP A 595 -11.97 21.98 -27.45
N ILE A 596 -12.39 21.39 -26.32
CA ILE A 596 -12.09 19.99 -26.02
C ILE A 596 -12.70 19.10 -27.10
N ALA A 597 -11.91 18.24 -27.69
CA ALA A 597 -12.34 17.37 -28.78
C ALA A 597 -13.65 16.62 -28.46
N THR A 598 -14.68 16.80 -29.30
CA THR A 598 -15.99 16.22 -29.05
C THR A 598 -15.97 14.69 -29.13
N ALA A 599 -16.48 14.04 -28.10
CA ALA A 599 -16.60 12.59 -28.02
C ALA A 599 -17.78 12.16 -27.17
N SER A 600 -18.34 11.00 -27.47
CA SER A 600 -19.39 10.35 -26.68
C SER A 600 -18.86 9.33 -25.68
N THR A 601 -17.54 9.10 -25.66
CA THR A 601 -16.84 8.18 -24.75
C THR A 601 -15.72 8.93 -24.04
N TRP A 602 -15.32 8.41 -22.87
CA TRP A 602 -14.22 8.96 -22.10
C TRP A 602 -12.93 8.97 -22.91
N HIS A 603 -12.20 10.09 -22.88
CA HIS A 603 -10.91 10.24 -23.52
C HIS A 603 -10.05 11.25 -22.76
N TRP A 604 -8.75 11.14 -22.90
CA TRP A 604 -7.81 12.09 -22.31
C TRP A 604 -7.61 13.31 -23.21
N ALA A 605 -7.73 14.50 -22.64
CA ALA A 605 -7.44 15.75 -23.30
C ALA A 605 -6.45 16.59 -22.47
N SER A 606 -5.44 17.18 -23.11
CA SER A 606 -4.55 18.11 -22.46
C SER A 606 -5.30 19.39 -22.08
N VAL A 607 -5.06 19.90 -20.89
CA VAL A 607 -5.56 21.23 -20.55
C VAL A 607 -4.79 22.27 -21.36
N THR A 608 -5.51 23.05 -22.14
CA THR A 608 -4.98 24.11 -23.02
C THR A 608 -5.55 25.47 -22.63
N ASP A 609 -4.94 26.55 -23.08
CA ASP A 609 -5.42 27.91 -22.88
C ASP A 609 -5.93 28.48 -24.23
N ASP A 610 -7.25 28.58 -24.38
CA ASP A 610 -7.90 29.13 -25.58
C ASP A 610 -7.47 30.58 -25.86
N SER A 611 -7.17 31.34 -24.81
CA SER A 611 -6.67 32.72 -24.95
C SER A 611 -5.24 32.80 -25.49
N ASP A 612 -4.47 31.66 -25.52
CA ASP A 612 -3.10 31.58 -26.06
C ASP A 612 -2.98 30.51 -27.15
N SER A 613 -3.91 30.50 -28.08
CA SER A 613 -3.89 29.63 -29.27
C SER A 613 -3.79 28.13 -28.94
N ASP A 614 -4.54 27.68 -27.97
CA ASP A 614 -4.59 26.29 -27.48
C ASP A 614 -3.23 25.75 -26.98
N ALA A 615 -2.39 26.61 -26.47
CA ALA A 615 -1.13 26.21 -25.88
C ALA A 615 -1.39 25.32 -24.63
N PRO A 616 -0.63 24.23 -24.44
CA PRO A 616 -0.73 23.44 -23.22
C PRO A 616 -0.45 24.29 -21.98
N VAL A 617 -1.27 24.16 -20.96
CA VAL A 617 -1.06 24.79 -19.65
C VAL A 617 0.04 24.04 -18.91
N LEU A 618 1.14 24.74 -18.64
CA LEU A 618 2.35 24.19 -18.04
C LEU A 618 2.71 24.95 -16.76
N PRO A 619 2.04 24.72 -15.61
CA PRO A 619 2.37 25.41 -14.37
C PRO A 619 3.73 24.96 -13.82
N ASP A 620 4.50 25.91 -13.28
CA ASP A 620 5.66 25.62 -12.45
C ASP A 620 5.20 25.40 -11.00
N LEU A 621 5.38 24.18 -10.49
CA LEU A 621 4.98 23.78 -9.15
C LEU A 621 6.20 23.58 -8.26
N ALA A 622 6.11 24.00 -6.99
CA ALA A 622 7.07 23.62 -5.95
C ALA A 622 6.81 22.17 -5.52
N ALA A 623 7.78 21.50 -4.91
CA ALA A 623 7.49 20.24 -4.23
C ALA A 623 6.54 20.49 -3.05
N GLY A 624 5.50 19.68 -2.90
CA GLY A 624 4.52 19.82 -1.84
C GLY A 624 3.06 19.71 -2.30
N ALA A 625 2.16 20.09 -1.41
CA ALA A 625 0.72 20.02 -1.62
C ALA A 625 0.22 21.19 -2.47
N HIS A 626 -0.62 20.87 -3.45
CA HIS A 626 -1.27 21.80 -4.36
C HIS A 626 -2.75 21.49 -4.53
N THR A 627 -3.46 22.33 -5.25
CA THR A 627 -4.85 22.10 -5.65
C THR A 627 -5.04 22.40 -7.14
N ILE A 628 -5.81 21.58 -7.84
CA ILE A 628 -6.34 21.93 -9.15
C ILE A 628 -7.85 22.13 -9.03
N THR A 629 -8.35 23.22 -9.60
CA THR A 629 -9.78 23.57 -9.54
C THR A 629 -10.34 23.59 -10.94
N PHE A 630 -11.40 22.84 -11.16
CA PHE A 630 -12.24 22.94 -12.36
C PHE A 630 -13.58 23.57 -11.99
N ALA A 631 -13.97 24.62 -12.73
CA ALA A 631 -15.28 25.23 -12.60
C ALA A 631 -16.03 25.12 -13.94
N TYR A 632 -17.36 25.13 -13.88
CA TYR A 632 -18.15 25.01 -15.09
C TYR A 632 -17.99 26.24 -16.00
N ARG A 633 -17.91 25.98 -17.30
CA ARG A 633 -17.99 26.97 -18.35
C ARG A 633 -19.20 26.70 -19.24
N GLU A 634 -19.41 25.45 -19.59
CA GLU A 634 -20.54 24.92 -20.35
C GLU A 634 -21.19 23.74 -19.65
N ASP A 635 -22.49 23.50 -19.89
CA ASP A 635 -23.30 22.62 -19.04
C ASP A 635 -23.34 21.14 -19.42
N GLY A 636 -22.74 20.73 -20.51
CA GLY A 636 -22.70 19.32 -20.96
C GLY A 636 -21.36 18.61 -20.76
N ALA A 637 -20.29 19.35 -20.51
CA ALA A 637 -18.97 18.81 -20.33
C ALA A 637 -18.87 17.96 -19.04
N ARG A 638 -18.12 16.84 -19.11
CA ARG A 638 -17.96 15.89 -18.01
C ARG A 638 -16.49 15.67 -17.73
N LEU A 639 -16.12 15.64 -16.47
CA LEU A 639 -14.75 15.40 -16.00
C LEU A 639 -14.75 14.19 -15.05
N ASP A 640 -13.96 13.19 -15.38
CA ASP A 640 -13.82 11.94 -14.66
C ASP A 640 -12.57 11.95 -13.78
N ARG A 641 -11.41 12.09 -14.40
CA ARG A 641 -10.11 11.98 -13.72
C ARG A 641 -9.13 13.04 -14.24
N VAL A 642 -8.20 13.44 -13.40
CA VAL A 642 -7.10 14.34 -13.78
C VAL A 642 -5.76 13.64 -13.65
N GLU A 643 -4.83 14.00 -14.52
CA GLU A 643 -3.44 13.59 -14.43
C GLU A 643 -2.52 14.81 -14.53
N ILE A 644 -1.58 14.91 -13.59
CA ILE A 644 -0.61 15.99 -13.50
C ILE A 644 0.78 15.37 -13.59
N THR A 645 1.55 15.71 -14.62
CA THR A 645 2.85 15.08 -14.87
C THR A 645 3.92 16.09 -15.27
N ASN A 646 5.15 15.88 -14.81
CA ASN A 646 6.31 16.61 -15.32
C ASN A 646 6.99 15.91 -16.52
N ASP A 647 6.49 14.76 -16.95
CA ASP A 647 6.79 14.23 -18.27
C ASP A 647 5.96 14.95 -19.33
N LEU A 648 6.53 15.99 -19.91
CA LEU A 648 5.84 16.81 -20.91
C LEU A 648 5.57 16.04 -22.22
N THR A 649 6.10 14.84 -22.37
CA THR A 649 5.90 13.96 -23.55
C THR A 649 4.86 12.87 -23.31
N LEU A 650 4.46 12.65 -22.07
CA LEU A 650 3.45 11.67 -21.70
C LEU A 650 2.09 12.05 -22.30
N VAL A 651 1.44 11.08 -22.90
CA VAL A 651 0.03 11.12 -23.27
C VAL A 651 -0.64 10.00 -22.48
N PRO A 652 -1.55 10.32 -21.53
CA PRO A 652 -2.22 9.31 -20.73
C PRO A 652 -3.03 8.32 -21.58
N THR A 653 -3.11 7.09 -21.10
CA THR A 653 -3.93 6.02 -21.71
C THR A 653 -4.86 5.43 -20.66
N ASP A 654 -5.98 4.84 -21.10
CA ASP A 654 -6.94 4.16 -20.23
C ASP A 654 -6.39 2.85 -19.66
#